data_2e473d066db0aa7a220d60a33375dbdb
#
_entry.id   2e473d066db0aa7a220d60a33375dbdb
#
_cell.length_a   1.000
_cell.length_b   1.000
_cell.length_c   1.000
_cell.angle_alpha   90.00
_cell.angle_beta   90.00
_cell.angle_gamma   90.00
#
_symmetry.space_group_name_H-M   'P 1'
#
loop_
_entity.id
_entity.type
_entity.pdbx_description
1 polymer ?
#
loop_
_entity_poly.entity_id
_entity_poly.type
_entity_poly.pdbx_seq_one_letter_code
_entity_poly.pdbx_strand_id
1 'polypeptide(L)'
;MADKNSMFRAILKSENEIEVFISKEYNWKGCQKLFLVSDDGLFEELKIDSKNESSKGFFYRISEFPKFKLGVNYQIFDERNIAIELDLSYLLRLDKYVGRLKYDGELGAIYQKERTTFRVFAPLATSCAVVITTAHNGKIAHIMDRDDEHGIYETVVEGDLDKAEYFYLVKVNGNYVEAVDPYARAVTLFSKRGVVVNPEKVYVDLHNDRLKPLSSITDAIIYETSIRDITSDKNTSIKEKGKYLGLTEEGVTTPKGLPVGIDYIKSLGITHVQLLPVFDFCTTNDLNPKDSYNWGYDPLNFNAPEGSYSSHPEDPYARIKELKSVIGKLHENGIRAVMDVVYNHVFNLESSNFHAICPSYYFRYHEDGTKSDGSFCGSEFESRHLMARKFIVDSCVYWVKEFGFDGFRFDLMGLIDNETLNLVYEECRKINPCFICYGEGWDMPSVMPSNQKGSMNNAHLMPNIGFFNDRFRDITKGKTSESELYVRGYLTGDINYIDGFKHTFTGCTVPIAFPPLFTSVSQSINYVECHDNNTLMDKIRVSCYDEDINSHLKRLKLINAYTVLCYGVPFIHMGQEIGLSKNGQGNTYNAGDELNHFDYAVLDERENLYRFFKDVVSLKKDYSFFRLSDKDIIKQYVYFANEYNGCLRIEINKRELIAPYSDVRIYINPTRNAISVDLDDYYQIIFNEAGRIVNPLYSQHLAINGLTLVVCVKQ
;
A
#
# COMPACT_ATOMS: atom_id res chain seq x y z
N MET A 1 -28.08 31.16 -12.18
CA MET A 1 -27.14 32.19 -12.61
C MET A 1 -25.98 31.47 -13.27
N ALA A 2 -25.56 31.86 -14.50
CA ALA A 2 -24.37 31.29 -15.09
C ALA A 2 -23.18 31.56 -14.17
N ASP A 3 -22.35 30.55 -13.99
CA ASP A 3 -21.17 30.67 -13.12
C ASP A 3 -20.27 31.80 -13.63
N LYS A 4 -19.99 32.81 -12.79
CA LYS A 4 -19.16 33.93 -13.14
C LYS A 4 -17.80 33.53 -13.70
N ASN A 5 -17.25 32.42 -13.20
CA ASN A 5 -15.99 31.82 -13.64
C ASN A 5 -16.05 31.22 -15.06
N SER A 6 -17.24 30.88 -15.57
CA SER A 6 -17.40 30.46 -16.96
C SER A 6 -17.38 31.61 -17.97
N MET A 7 -17.62 32.81 -17.50
CA MET A 7 -17.72 34.03 -18.33
C MET A 7 -16.47 34.90 -18.33
N PHE A 8 -15.75 34.95 -17.21
CA PHE A 8 -14.49 35.69 -17.06
C PHE A 8 -13.57 34.85 -16.14
N ARG A 9 -12.40 34.49 -16.60
CA ARG A 9 -11.43 33.66 -15.86
C ARG A 9 -10.01 34.16 -16.12
N ALA A 10 -9.16 34.12 -15.10
CA ALA A 10 -7.76 34.46 -15.17
C ALA A 10 -6.90 33.40 -14.46
N ILE A 11 -5.88 32.89 -15.13
CA ILE A 11 -5.04 31.79 -14.64
C ILE A 11 -3.57 32.08 -14.95
N LEU A 12 -2.69 31.89 -13.98
CA LEU A 12 -1.26 31.80 -14.19
C LEU A 12 -0.93 30.43 -14.78
N LYS A 13 -0.62 30.37 -16.08
CA LYS A 13 -0.33 29.11 -16.82
C LYS A 13 1.11 28.63 -16.65
N SER A 14 2.03 29.59 -16.58
CA SER A 14 3.47 29.35 -16.44
C SER A 14 4.14 30.51 -15.73
N GLU A 15 5.44 30.40 -15.48
CA GLU A 15 6.22 31.49 -14.89
C GLU A 15 6.16 32.80 -15.68
N ASN A 16 5.87 32.71 -16.97
CA ASN A 16 5.93 33.82 -17.93
C ASN A 16 4.60 33.98 -18.69
N GLU A 17 3.49 33.46 -18.16
CA GLU A 17 2.22 33.57 -18.87
C GLU A 17 1.01 33.61 -17.94
N ILE A 18 0.24 34.67 -18.05
CA ILE A 18 -1.13 34.73 -17.56
C ILE A 18 -2.05 34.58 -18.77
N GLU A 19 -3.02 33.69 -18.69
CA GLU A 19 -4.14 33.55 -19.63
C GLU A 19 -5.39 34.16 -19.01
N VAL A 20 -6.03 35.06 -19.75
CA VAL A 20 -7.33 35.64 -19.37
C VAL A 20 -8.35 35.23 -20.44
N PHE A 21 -9.46 34.64 -20.03
CA PHE A 21 -10.58 34.32 -20.92
C PHE A 21 -11.79 35.20 -20.58
N ILE A 22 -12.38 35.85 -21.63
CA ILE A 22 -13.58 36.66 -21.53
C ILE A 22 -14.62 36.16 -22.52
N SER A 23 -15.75 35.63 -22.03
CA SER A 23 -16.85 35.16 -22.84
C SER A 23 -17.52 36.26 -23.65
N LYS A 24 -17.96 35.97 -24.89
CA LYS A 24 -18.80 36.88 -25.71
C LYS A 24 -20.15 37.19 -25.07
N GLU A 25 -20.67 36.32 -24.23
CA GLU A 25 -21.88 36.57 -23.45
C GLU A 25 -21.67 37.68 -22.42
N TYR A 26 -20.46 37.72 -21.84
CA TYR A 26 -20.08 38.77 -20.90
C TYR A 26 -19.66 40.07 -21.61
N ASN A 27 -18.81 39.95 -22.65
CA ASN A 27 -18.35 41.11 -23.46
C ASN A 27 -18.12 40.68 -24.91
N TRP A 28 -19.09 40.96 -25.79
CA TRP A 28 -19.08 40.53 -27.19
C TRP A 28 -17.95 41.15 -28.04
N LYS A 29 -17.28 42.24 -27.58
CA LYS A 29 -16.10 42.85 -28.21
C LYS A 29 -14.78 42.46 -27.52
N GLY A 30 -14.85 41.83 -26.34
CA GLY A 30 -13.71 41.66 -25.46
C GLY A 30 -13.20 42.99 -24.90
N CYS A 31 -12.13 42.94 -24.12
CA CYS A 31 -11.48 44.08 -23.48
C CYS A 31 -10.35 44.68 -24.31
N GLN A 32 -10.02 45.93 -24.07
CA GLN A 32 -8.82 46.61 -24.60
C GLN A 32 -7.73 46.75 -23.54
N LYS A 33 -8.12 46.85 -22.27
CA LYS A 33 -7.22 47.00 -21.12
C LYS A 33 -7.56 46.01 -20.04
N LEU A 34 -6.51 45.52 -19.39
CA LEU A 34 -6.60 44.67 -18.21
C LEU A 34 -5.67 45.26 -17.14
N PHE A 35 -6.08 45.18 -15.88
CA PHE A 35 -5.34 45.70 -14.75
C PHE A 35 -5.16 44.61 -13.71
N LEU A 36 -3.96 44.47 -13.17
CA LEU A 36 -3.65 43.60 -12.04
C LEU A 36 -3.73 44.44 -10.75
N VAL A 37 -4.50 43.93 -9.81
CA VAL A 37 -4.68 44.53 -8.49
C VAL A 37 -4.46 43.51 -7.42
N SER A 38 -3.85 43.91 -6.29
CA SER A 38 -3.71 43.05 -5.12
C SER A 38 -4.19 43.75 -3.85
N ASP A 39 -4.49 42.95 -2.83
CA ASP A 39 -4.91 43.45 -1.52
C ASP A 39 -3.76 44.06 -0.70
N ASP A 40 -2.49 43.83 -1.09
CA ASP A 40 -1.31 44.51 -0.54
C ASP A 40 -0.96 45.84 -1.23
N GLY A 41 -1.86 46.34 -2.12
CA GLY A 41 -1.80 47.70 -2.69
C GLY A 41 -1.16 47.79 -4.08
N LEU A 42 -0.91 46.68 -4.79
CA LEU A 42 -0.48 46.73 -6.18
C LEU A 42 -1.64 47.23 -7.08
N PHE A 43 -1.33 48.09 -8.04
CA PHE A 43 -2.21 48.47 -9.16
C PHE A 43 -1.35 48.66 -10.41
N GLU A 44 -1.53 47.82 -11.43
CA GLU A 44 -0.70 47.83 -12.64
C GLU A 44 -1.54 47.55 -13.89
N GLU A 45 -1.39 48.38 -14.94
CA GLU A 45 -1.98 48.08 -16.25
C GLU A 45 -1.14 46.99 -16.95
N LEU A 46 -1.77 45.87 -17.31
CA LEU A 46 -1.11 44.74 -17.95
C LEU A 46 -1.00 44.95 -19.46
N LYS A 47 0.19 44.69 -20.00
CA LYS A 47 0.42 44.71 -21.43
C LYS A 47 -0.10 43.41 -22.05
N ILE A 48 -1.10 43.52 -22.92
CA ILE A 48 -1.68 42.41 -23.64
C ILE A 48 -0.77 42.09 -24.85
N ASP A 49 -0.16 40.89 -24.84
CA ASP A 49 0.70 40.43 -25.93
C ASP A 49 -0.10 39.94 -27.13
N SER A 50 -1.21 39.23 -26.87
CA SER A 50 -2.10 38.72 -27.92
C SER A 50 -3.54 38.63 -27.43
N LYS A 51 -4.48 38.79 -28.38
CA LYS A 51 -5.91 38.59 -28.20
C LYS A 51 -6.41 37.68 -29.29
N ASN A 52 -6.78 36.47 -28.94
CA ASN A 52 -7.30 35.48 -29.86
C ASN A 52 -8.79 35.30 -29.68
N GLU A 53 -9.55 35.39 -30.77
CA GLU A 53 -11.00 35.24 -30.77
C GLU A 53 -11.38 33.78 -31.05
N SER A 54 -12.35 33.27 -30.31
CA SER A 54 -13.00 31.99 -30.53
C SER A 54 -14.52 32.14 -30.69
N SER A 55 -15.23 31.06 -30.99
CA SER A 55 -16.70 31.08 -31.02
C SER A 55 -17.31 31.44 -29.66
N LYS A 56 -16.63 31.09 -28.56
CA LYS A 56 -17.12 31.28 -27.17
C LYS A 56 -16.67 32.59 -26.52
N GLY A 57 -15.52 33.14 -26.93
CA GLY A 57 -14.96 34.32 -26.25
C GLY A 57 -13.56 34.66 -26.76
N PHE A 58 -12.87 35.47 -25.99
CA PHE A 58 -11.53 36.00 -26.26
C PHE A 58 -10.55 35.47 -25.26
N PHE A 59 -9.39 35.00 -25.73
CA PHE A 59 -8.25 34.60 -24.94
C PHE A 59 -7.17 35.65 -25.05
N TYR A 60 -6.73 36.16 -23.92
CA TYR A 60 -5.66 37.15 -23.80
C TYR A 60 -4.43 36.47 -23.20
N ARG A 61 -3.26 36.75 -23.76
CA ARG A 61 -1.98 36.33 -23.24
C ARG A 61 -1.22 37.55 -22.74
N ILE A 62 -0.62 37.41 -21.55
CA ILE A 62 0.15 38.41 -20.86
C ILE A 62 1.45 37.74 -20.38
N SER A 63 2.60 38.29 -20.78
CA SER A 63 3.93 37.76 -20.41
C SER A 63 4.72 38.65 -19.47
N GLU A 64 4.35 39.92 -19.38
CA GLU A 64 4.99 40.91 -18.50
C GLU A 64 4.08 41.18 -17.32
N PHE A 65 4.47 40.79 -16.10
CA PHE A 65 3.73 41.00 -14.85
C PHE A 65 4.68 40.93 -13.64
N PRO A 66 4.31 41.57 -12.50
CA PRO A 66 5.14 41.57 -11.30
C PRO A 66 5.24 40.16 -10.67
N LYS A 67 6.24 39.97 -9.80
CA LYS A 67 6.37 38.72 -9.03
C LYS A 67 5.24 38.61 -8.01
N PHE A 68 4.58 37.49 -7.99
CA PHE A 68 3.54 37.16 -7.02
C PHE A 68 4.12 36.77 -5.66
N LYS A 69 3.35 37.04 -4.60
CA LYS A 69 3.61 36.60 -3.23
C LYS A 69 2.56 35.55 -2.83
N LEU A 70 2.95 34.53 -2.07
CA LEU A 70 2.00 33.62 -1.47
C LEU A 70 1.19 34.33 -0.37
N GLY A 71 -0.08 33.96 -0.23
CA GLY A 71 -0.97 34.54 0.78
C GLY A 71 -1.50 35.96 0.47
N VAL A 72 -1.24 36.48 -0.72
CA VAL A 72 -1.77 37.74 -1.22
C VAL A 72 -2.81 37.42 -2.29
N ASN A 73 -3.93 38.12 -2.23
CA ASN A 73 -4.99 38.01 -3.24
C ASN A 73 -4.70 38.91 -4.43
N TYR A 74 -4.83 38.39 -5.64
CA TYR A 74 -4.65 39.12 -6.88
C TYR A 74 -5.90 38.97 -7.74
N GLN A 75 -6.31 40.09 -8.35
CA GLN A 75 -7.47 40.17 -9.23
C GLN A 75 -7.10 40.82 -10.57
N ILE A 76 -7.72 40.36 -11.63
CA ILE A 76 -7.67 41.00 -12.95
C ILE A 76 -8.97 41.79 -13.15
N PHE A 77 -8.82 43.11 -13.42
CA PHE A 77 -9.92 44.00 -13.76
C PHE A 77 -9.94 44.29 -15.26
N ASP A 78 -11.13 44.40 -15.83
CA ASP A 78 -11.32 44.96 -17.15
C ASP A 78 -11.55 46.48 -17.08
N GLU A 79 -11.57 47.18 -18.21
CA GLU A 79 -11.81 48.61 -18.29
C GLU A 79 -13.19 49.08 -17.77
N ARG A 80 -14.09 48.16 -17.42
CA ARG A 80 -15.41 48.42 -16.81
C ARG A 80 -15.41 48.19 -15.30
N ASN A 81 -14.24 48.02 -14.70
CA ASN A 81 -14.06 47.70 -13.28
C ASN A 81 -14.74 46.38 -12.83
N ILE A 82 -14.85 45.42 -13.72
CA ILE A 82 -15.29 44.08 -13.32
C ILE A 82 -14.06 43.23 -13.05
N ALA A 83 -14.03 42.62 -11.86
CA ALA A 83 -12.92 41.83 -11.38
C ALA A 83 -13.17 40.35 -11.41
N ILE A 84 -12.12 39.58 -11.68
CA ILE A 84 -12.02 38.14 -11.45
C ILE A 84 -10.76 37.81 -10.66
N GLU A 85 -10.83 36.87 -9.79
CA GLU A 85 -9.67 36.35 -9.05
C GLU A 85 -8.67 35.71 -10.02
N LEU A 86 -7.39 35.99 -9.82
CA LEU A 86 -6.31 35.35 -10.56
C LEU A 86 -5.95 34.01 -9.86
N ASP A 87 -6.12 32.91 -10.57
CA ASP A 87 -5.70 31.60 -10.09
C ASP A 87 -4.18 31.48 -10.12
N LEU A 88 -3.58 31.40 -8.94
CA LEU A 88 -2.14 31.27 -8.73
C LEU A 88 -1.70 29.87 -8.34
N SER A 89 -2.53 28.86 -8.49
CA SER A 89 -2.21 27.47 -8.11
C SER A 89 -0.91 26.95 -8.74
N TYR A 90 -0.54 27.45 -9.91
CA TYR A 90 0.71 27.12 -10.58
C TYR A 90 1.96 27.47 -9.74
N LEU A 91 1.93 28.51 -8.91
CA LEU A 91 3.06 28.87 -8.04
C LEU A 91 3.48 27.72 -7.11
N LEU A 92 2.52 26.91 -6.69
CA LEU A 92 2.76 25.79 -5.78
C LEU A 92 3.44 24.57 -6.45
N ARG A 93 3.71 24.64 -7.76
CA ARG A 93 4.53 23.66 -8.51
C ARG A 93 6.00 24.07 -8.61
N LEU A 94 6.33 25.30 -8.22
CA LEU A 94 7.65 25.89 -8.46
C LEU A 94 8.50 25.89 -7.20
N ASP A 95 9.63 25.20 -7.22
CA ASP A 95 10.59 25.12 -6.10
C ASP A 95 10.97 26.50 -5.53
N LYS A 96 11.06 27.53 -6.38
CA LYS A 96 11.38 28.88 -5.93
C LYS A 96 10.35 29.47 -4.95
N TYR A 97 9.11 28.97 -4.95
CA TYR A 97 8.05 29.36 -4.02
C TYR A 97 7.89 28.37 -2.86
N VAL A 98 7.94 27.05 -3.15
CA VAL A 98 7.59 26.00 -2.19
C VAL A 98 8.79 25.26 -1.62
N GLY A 99 9.94 25.24 -2.29
CA GLY A 99 11.11 24.47 -1.88
C GLY A 99 11.73 24.91 -0.54
N ARG A 100 11.35 26.09 -0.02
CA ARG A 100 11.76 26.60 1.30
C ARG A 100 10.69 26.46 2.37
N LEU A 101 9.44 26.13 1.98
CA LEU A 101 8.33 25.99 2.91
C LEU A 101 8.46 24.66 3.65
N LYS A 102 9.09 24.73 4.82
CA LYS A 102 9.30 23.58 5.70
C LYS A 102 8.79 23.91 7.09
N TYR A 103 7.98 23.04 7.64
CA TYR A 103 7.49 23.14 9.01
C TYR A 103 7.69 21.79 9.72
N ASP A 104 8.49 21.79 10.78
CA ASP A 104 8.83 20.55 11.51
C ASP A 104 7.86 20.27 12.67
N GLY A 105 6.95 21.20 12.98
CA GLY A 105 5.96 21.04 14.05
C GLY A 105 4.81 20.09 13.69
N GLU A 106 4.01 19.73 14.68
CA GLU A 106 2.82 18.88 14.52
C GLU A 106 1.70 19.67 13.82
N LEU A 107 1.01 19.04 12.86
CA LEU A 107 -0.14 19.55 12.14
C LEU A 107 -1.42 18.81 12.56
N GLY A 108 -2.58 19.39 12.19
CA GLY A 108 -3.90 18.86 12.53
C GLY A 108 -4.45 19.41 13.85
N ALA A 109 -5.38 18.67 14.45
CA ALA A 109 -6.00 19.00 15.73
C ALA A 109 -5.19 18.36 16.88
N ILE A 110 -4.48 19.18 17.63
CA ILE A 110 -3.62 18.75 18.75
C ILE A 110 -4.39 18.98 20.06
N TYR A 111 -5.00 17.92 20.56
CA TYR A 111 -5.86 17.96 21.71
C TYR A 111 -5.09 18.02 23.03
N GLN A 112 -5.53 18.89 23.91
CA GLN A 112 -5.31 18.88 25.34
C GLN A 112 -6.67 19.15 26.02
N LYS A 113 -6.85 18.70 27.26
CA LYS A 113 -8.15 18.81 27.95
C LYS A 113 -8.63 20.26 28.10
N GLU A 114 -7.70 21.19 28.31
CA GLU A 114 -7.99 22.59 28.53
C GLU A 114 -8.09 23.41 27.24
N ARG A 115 -7.52 22.90 26.13
CA ARG A 115 -7.46 23.58 24.84
C ARG A 115 -7.11 22.63 23.70
N THR A 116 -7.48 23.01 22.48
CA THR A 116 -7.02 22.31 21.26
C THR A 116 -6.33 23.30 20.33
N THR A 117 -5.13 22.96 19.84
CA THR A 117 -4.43 23.72 18.81
C THR A 117 -4.74 23.13 17.45
N PHE A 118 -5.16 23.96 16.51
CA PHE A 118 -5.41 23.56 15.12
C PHE A 118 -4.35 24.18 14.22
N ARG A 119 -3.71 23.36 13.38
CA ARG A 119 -2.69 23.78 12.42
C ARG A 119 -2.91 23.15 11.05
N VAL A 120 -2.81 23.98 10.00
CA VAL A 120 -2.94 23.51 8.63
C VAL A 120 -1.96 24.22 7.71
N PHE A 121 -1.35 23.45 6.79
CA PHE A 121 -0.48 23.99 5.75
C PHE A 121 -1.33 24.46 4.57
N ALA A 122 -1.36 25.77 4.35
CA ALA A 122 -2.17 26.41 3.31
C ALA A 122 -1.47 27.67 2.73
N PRO A 123 -0.29 27.52 2.09
CA PRO A 123 0.59 28.65 1.75
C PRO A 123 -0.02 29.65 0.77
N LEU A 124 -0.94 29.21 -0.10
CA LEU A 124 -1.63 30.08 -1.07
C LEU A 124 -2.88 30.76 -0.48
N ALA A 125 -3.39 30.24 0.63
CA ALA A 125 -4.59 30.80 1.25
C ALA A 125 -4.38 32.25 1.71
N THR A 126 -5.41 33.09 1.55
CA THR A 126 -5.45 34.46 2.02
C THR A 126 -6.17 34.61 3.36
N SER A 127 -6.97 33.64 3.74
CA SER A 127 -7.53 33.48 5.09
C SER A 127 -7.88 32.02 5.35
N CYS A 128 -7.85 31.66 6.63
CA CYS A 128 -8.27 30.35 7.08
C CYS A 128 -9.04 30.48 8.40
N ALA A 129 -10.05 29.63 8.57
CA ALA A 129 -10.75 29.45 9.83
C ALA A 129 -10.99 27.97 10.09
N VAL A 130 -10.88 27.53 11.34
CA VAL A 130 -11.43 26.25 11.75
C VAL A 130 -12.88 26.43 12.22
N VAL A 131 -13.79 25.69 11.64
CA VAL A 131 -15.20 25.67 12.03
C VAL A 131 -15.44 24.45 12.89
N ILE A 132 -15.81 24.68 14.15
CA ILE A 132 -16.00 23.63 15.16
C ILE A 132 -17.49 23.52 15.45
N THR A 133 -17.99 22.29 15.50
CA THR A 133 -19.35 21.95 15.89
C THR A 133 -19.33 21.20 17.20
N THR A 134 -19.98 21.72 18.22
CA THR A 134 -20.18 21.05 19.50
C THR A 134 -21.67 20.86 19.79
N ALA A 135 -22.00 19.87 20.62
CA ALA A 135 -23.39 19.59 21.01
C ALA A 135 -24.07 20.80 21.71
N HIS A 136 -23.31 21.65 22.38
CA HIS A 136 -23.83 22.75 23.19
C HIS A 136 -23.84 24.11 22.47
N ASN A 137 -22.85 24.38 21.61
CA ASN A 137 -22.64 25.72 21.06
C ASN A 137 -22.94 25.82 19.55
N GLY A 138 -23.36 24.74 18.91
CA GLY A 138 -23.55 24.72 17.46
C GLY A 138 -22.24 24.91 16.68
N LYS A 139 -22.29 25.59 15.54
CA LYS A 139 -21.10 25.86 14.68
C LYS A 139 -20.49 27.20 15.02
N ILE A 140 -19.21 27.22 15.37
CA ILE A 140 -18.41 28.42 15.62
C ILE A 140 -17.17 28.40 14.73
N ALA A 141 -16.94 29.50 14.03
CA ALA A 141 -15.73 29.69 13.23
C ALA A 141 -14.68 30.46 14.07
N HIS A 142 -13.49 29.89 14.17
CA HIS A 142 -12.33 30.52 14.78
C HIS A 142 -11.34 30.90 13.70
N ILE A 143 -11.07 32.19 13.55
CA ILE A 143 -10.07 32.70 12.59
C ILE A 143 -8.69 32.19 13.02
N MET A 144 -7.88 31.81 12.05
CA MET A 144 -6.52 31.29 12.26
C MET A 144 -5.50 32.34 11.85
N ASP A 145 -4.45 32.48 12.64
CA ASP A 145 -3.32 33.34 12.36
C ASP A 145 -2.37 32.66 11.36
N ARG A 146 -1.83 33.47 10.44
CA ARG A 146 -0.92 33.02 9.41
C ARG A 146 0.54 33.17 9.83
N ASP A 147 1.31 32.11 9.67
CA ASP A 147 2.77 32.12 9.65
C ASP A 147 3.24 32.20 8.18
N ASP A 148 3.73 33.39 7.79
CA ASP A 148 4.18 33.63 6.41
C ASP A 148 5.49 32.90 6.06
N GLU A 149 6.32 32.58 7.04
CA GLU A 149 7.60 31.92 6.82
C GLU A 149 7.38 30.45 6.38
N HIS A 150 6.40 29.78 6.99
CA HIS A 150 6.17 28.35 6.77
C HIS A 150 4.90 28.06 5.95
N GLY A 151 4.04 29.06 5.72
CA GLY A 151 2.75 28.89 5.04
C GLY A 151 1.74 28.10 5.86
N ILE A 152 1.82 28.20 7.19
CA ILE A 152 0.95 27.54 8.17
C ILE A 152 -0.11 28.52 8.67
N TYR A 153 -1.31 28.02 8.91
CA TYR A 153 -2.32 28.70 9.71
C TYR A 153 -2.50 27.99 11.04
N GLU A 154 -2.57 28.76 12.13
CA GLU A 154 -2.71 28.22 13.49
C GLU A 154 -3.79 29.00 14.29
N THR A 155 -4.50 28.30 15.15
CA THR A 155 -5.31 28.92 16.23
C THR A 155 -5.38 27.97 17.43
N VAL A 156 -5.58 28.56 18.62
CA VAL A 156 -5.82 27.80 19.87
C VAL A 156 -7.24 28.09 20.32
N VAL A 157 -7.99 27.02 20.57
CA VAL A 157 -9.37 27.11 21.06
C VAL A 157 -9.42 26.54 22.47
N GLU A 158 -9.79 27.38 23.44
CA GLU A 158 -9.89 27.03 24.85
C GLU A 158 -11.11 26.12 25.14
N GLY A 159 -10.94 25.22 26.09
CA GLY A 159 -11.96 24.29 26.55
C GLY A 159 -11.74 22.86 26.04
N ASP A 160 -12.50 21.94 26.61
CA ASP A 160 -12.49 20.52 26.23
C ASP A 160 -13.27 20.30 24.94
N LEU A 161 -12.56 20.03 23.87
CA LEU A 161 -13.12 19.77 22.54
C LEU A 161 -13.16 18.27 22.19
N ASP A 162 -13.09 17.39 23.18
CA ASP A 162 -13.21 15.95 22.97
C ASP A 162 -14.46 15.59 22.14
N LYS A 163 -14.26 14.85 21.04
CA LYS A 163 -15.29 14.49 20.05
C LYS A 163 -15.96 15.66 19.31
N ALA A 164 -15.43 16.87 19.40
CA ALA A 164 -15.94 17.98 18.58
C ALA A 164 -15.67 17.72 17.10
N GLU A 165 -16.69 17.92 16.27
CA GLU A 165 -16.54 17.87 14.82
C GLU A 165 -15.91 19.19 14.31
N TYR A 166 -15.03 19.10 13.32
CA TYR A 166 -14.42 20.29 12.74
C TYR A 166 -14.07 20.13 11.26
N PHE A 167 -13.88 21.26 10.58
CA PHE A 167 -13.34 21.36 9.24
C PHE A 167 -12.65 22.71 9.05
N TYR A 168 -11.81 22.83 8.04
CA TYR A 168 -11.21 24.10 7.67
C TYR A 168 -12.05 24.80 6.61
N LEU A 169 -12.28 26.10 6.79
CA LEU A 169 -12.81 27.02 5.78
C LEU A 169 -11.65 27.88 5.28
N VAL A 170 -11.19 27.61 4.06
CA VAL A 170 -9.98 28.21 3.50
C VAL A 170 -10.34 29.09 2.33
N LYS A 171 -9.80 30.32 2.27
CA LYS A 171 -9.95 31.20 1.10
C LYS A 171 -8.74 31.07 0.19
N VAL A 172 -8.92 30.46 -0.96
CA VAL A 172 -7.88 30.20 -1.99
C VAL A 172 -8.36 30.71 -3.32
N ASN A 173 -7.51 31.48 -4.04
CA ASN A 173 -7.86 32.09 -5.32
C ASN A 173 -9.22 32.81 -5.27
N GLY A 174 -9.46 33.54 -4.18
CA GLY A 174 -10.68 34.31 -3.94
C GLY A 174 -11.92 33.51 -3.54
N ASN A 175 -11.88 32.16 -3.58
CA ASN A 175 -13.01 31.30 -3.26
C ASN A 175 -12.87 30.68 -1.87
N TYR A 176 -13.98 30.63 -1.12
CA TYR A 176 -14.04 29.87 0.13
C TYR A 176 -14.33 28.41 -0.17
N VAL A 177 -13.50 27.52 0.34
CA VAL A 177 -13.66 26.07 0.23
C VAL A 177 -13.67 25.43 1.61
N GLU A 178 -14.56 24.44 1.81
CA GLU A 178 -14.56 23.60 2.99
C GLU A 178 -13.68 22.38 2.73
N ALA A 179 -12.83 22.02 3.68
CA ALA A 179 -11.99 20.82 3.61
C ALA A 179 -11.91 20.11 4.95
N VAL A 180 -11.95 18.78 4.93
CA VAL A 180 -11.57 17.98 6.09
C VAL A 180 -10.06 18.10 6.27
N ASP A 181 -9.62 18.11 7.51
CA ASP A 181 -8.20 18.17 7.84
C ASP A 181 -7.45 16.96 7.27
N PRO A 182 -6.42 17.14 6.43
CA PRO A 182 -5.60 16.00 5.96
C PRO A 182 -4.98 15.17 7.09
N TYR A 183 -4.77 15.77 8.26
CA TYR A 183 -4.25 15.12 9.46
C TYR A 183 -5.34 14.60 10.43
N ALA A 184 -6.63 14.61 10.04
CA ALA A 184 -7.71 14.12 10.88
C ALA A 184 -7.50 12.66 11.27
N ARG A 185 -7.46 12.38 12.59
CA ARG A 185 -7.25 11.04 13.16
C ARG A 185 -8.55 10.27 13.35
N ALA A 186 -9.67 10.95 13.25
CA ALA A 186 -11.01 10.40 13.23
C ALA A 186 -11.89 11.27 12.34
N VAL A 187 -12.90 10.66 11.74
CA VAL A 187 -13.88 11.33 10.88
C VAL A 187 -15.28 10.88 11.22
N THR A 188 -16.27 11.72 10.90
CA THR A 188 -17.70 11.40 11.05
C THR A 188 -18.12 10.39 10.00
N LEU A 189 -19.35 9.87 10.12
CA LEU A 189 -19.98 9.03 9.09
C LEU A 189 -19.83 9.66 7.70
N PHE A 190 -19.48 8.82 6.72
CA PHE A 190 -19.27 9.22 5.34
C PHE A 190 -18.16 10.28 5.17
N SER A 191 -17.23 10.34 6.10
CA SER A 191 -15.99 11.14 6.03
C SER A 191 -16.21 12.65 5.84
N LYS A 192 -17.33 13.19 6.36
CA LYS A 192 -17.74 14.57 6.10
C LYS A 192 -16.98 15.61 6.91
N ARG A 193 -16.53 15.28 8.12
CA ARG A 193 -15.87 16.20 9.06
C ARG A 193 -14.77 15.46 9.81
N GLY A 194 -13.70 16.14 10.17
CA GLY A 194 -12.74 15.68 11.16
C GLY A 194 -13.37 15.66 12.56
N VAL A 195 -12.83 14.84 13.43
CA VAL A 195 -13.23 14.76 14.84
C VAL A 195 -12.00 14.91 15.73
N VAL A 196 -12.07 15.77 16.72
CA VAL A 196 -11.01 15.96 17.72
C VAL A 196 -10.92 14.72 18.59
N VAL A 197 -9.73 14.13 18.70
CA VAL A 197 -9.51 12.85 19.42
C VAL A 197 -8.79 13.10 20.74
N ASN A 198 -9.43 12.68 21.84
CA ASN A 198 -8.75 12.51 23.12
C ASN A 198 -8.01 11.16 23.11
N PRO A 199 -6.65 11.14 23.10
CA PRO A 199 -5.89 9.90 22.99
C PRO A 199 -6.09 8.95 24.17
N GLU A 200 -6.38 9.46 25.38
CA GLU A 200 -6.63 8.63 26.55
C GLU A 200 -7.90 7.78 26.42
N LYS A 201 -8.93 8.31 25.73
CA LYS A 201 -10.23 7.63 25.55
C LYS A 201 -10.22 6.58 24.44
N VAL A 202 -9.19 6.57 23.61
CA VAL A 202 -9.00 5.58 22.52
C VAL A 202 -7.82 4.64 22.78
N TYR A 203 -7.31 4.62 24.00
CA TYR A 203 -6.26 3.69 24.42
C TYR A 203 -6.78 2.25 24.42
N VAL A 204 -5.97 1.35 23.86
CA VAL A 204 -6.11 -0.11 23.91
C VAL A 204 -4.72 -0.69 24.11
N ASP A 205 -4.57 -1.70 24.93
CA ASP A 205 -3.30 -2.41 25.07
C ASP A 205 -2.98 -3.18 23.80
N LEU A 206 -1.85 -2.88 23.20
CA LEU A 206 -1.41 -3.47 21.94
C LEU A 206 -0.56 -4.74 22.13
N HIS A 207 -0.28 -5.15 23.36
CA HIS A 207 0.48 -6.36 23.68
C HIS A 207 1.82 -6.51 22.95
N ASN A 208 2.52 -5.41 22.71
CA ASN A 208 3.82 -5.39 22.02
C ASN A 208 4.89 -6.25 22.71
N ASP A 209 4.77 -6.44 24.02
CA ASP A 209 5.64 -7.29 24.84
C ASP A 209 5.54 -8.78 24.49
N ARG A 210 4.50 -9.21 23.77
CA ARG A 210 4.32 -10.59 23.29
C ARG A 210 5.12 -10.92 22.04
N LEU A 211 5.58 -9.92 21.31
CA LEU A 211 6.33 -10.11 20.07
C LEU A 211 7.79 -10.45 20.35
N LYS A 212 8.25 -11.58 19.83
CA LYS A 212 9.67 -11.96 19.89
C LYS A 212 10.48 -11.15 18.88
N PRO A 213 11.71 -10.71 19.20
CA PRO A 213 12.57 -10.08 18.21
C PRO A 213 12.78 -10.97 16.97
N LEU A 214 12.88 -10.35 15.79
CA LEU A 214 13.33 -11.03 14.57
C LEU A 214 14.85 -11.02 14.52
N SER A 215 15.45 -12.17 14.24
CA SER A 215 16.92 -12.27 14.04
C SER A 215 17.33 -11.69 12.69
N SER A 216 16.46 -11.88 11.68
CA SER A 216 16.60 -11.35 10.33
C SER A 216 15.22 -11.11 9.73
N ILE A 217 15.11 -10.20 8.76
CA ILE A 217 13.88 -10.02 7.99
C ILE A 217 13.51 -11.27 7.18
N THR A 218 14.49 -12.14 6.86
CA THR A 218 14.26 -13.44 6.20
C THR A 218 13.58 -14.47 7.11
N ASP A 219 13.41 -14.17 8.40
CA ASP A 219 12.57 -14.96 9.33
C ASP A 219 11.08 -14.66 9.15
N ALA A 220 10.73 -13.57 8.46
CA ALA A 220 9.35 -13.21 8.21
C ALA A 220 8.68 -14.18 7.22
N ILE A 221 7.43 -14.52 7.50
CA ILE A 221 6.49 -15.22 6.62
C ILE A 221 5.23 -14.38 6.64
N ILE A 222 4.90 -13.74 5.52
CA ILE A 222 3.82 -12.77 5.41
C ILE A 222 2.58 -13.45 4.84
N TYR A 223 1.43 -13.20 5.47
CA TYR A 223 0.12 -13.65 5.03
C TYR A 223 -0.78 -12.44 4.78
N GLU A 224 -1.17 -12.23 3.54
CA GLU A 224 -2.06 -11.13 3.14
C GLU A 224 -3.51 -11.52 3.33
N THR A 225 -4.29 -10.63 3.95
CA THR A 225 -5.74 -10.82 4.11
C THR A 225 -6.48 -9.49 4.21
N SER A 226 -7.80 -9.51 3.94
CA SER A 226 -8.72 -8.43 4.26
C SER A 226 -9.46 -8.73 5.56
N ILE A 227 -9.69 -7.70 6.38
CA ILE A 227 -10.56 -7.79 7.58
C ILE A 227 -11.92 -8.40 7.20
N ARG A 228 -12.50 -7.90 6.10
CA ARG A 228 -13.81 -8.33 5.64
C ARG A 228 -13.78 -9.76 5.13
N ASP A 229 -12.86 -10.07 4.24
CA ASP A 229 -12.88 -11.33 3.49
C ASP A 229 -12.67 -12.55 4.38
N ILE A 230 -11.77 -12.47 5.35
CA ILE A 230 -11.48 -13.60 6.25
C ILE A 230 -12.59 -13.84 7.30
N THR A 231 -13.47 -12.86 7.51
CA THR A 231 -14.51 -12.93 8.55
C THR A 231 -15.94 -12.99 7.99
N SER A 232 -16.15 -12.80 6.68
CA SER A 232 -17.48 -12.61 6.09
C SER A 232 -18.20 -13.89 5.69
N ASP A 233 -17.56 -15.08 5.73
CA ASP A 233 -18.24 -16.33 5.35
C ASP A 233 -19.49 -16.56 6.20
N LYS A 234 -20.63 -16.65 5.51
CA LYS A 234 -21.95 -16.85 6.11
C LYS A 234 -22.10 -18.17 6.86
N ASN A 235 -21.28 -19.16 6.54
CA ASN A 235 -21.35 -20.50 7.10
C ASN A 235 -20.56 -20.64 8.39
N THR A 236 -19.84 -19.61 8.82
CA THR A 236 -19.13 -19.61 10.13
C THR A 236 -20.00 -19.05 11.25
N SER A 237 -19.61 -19.32 12.50
CA SER A 237 -20.27 -18.75 13.69
C SER A 237 -19.66 -17.42 14.17
N ILE A 238 -18.79 -16.78 13.36
CA ILE A 238 -18.32 -15.41 13.63
C ILE A 238 -19.55 -14.50 13.76
N LYS A 239 -19.60 -13.69 14.82
CA LYS A 239 -20.72 -12.78 15.11
C LYS A 239 -20.59 -11.48 14.34
N GLU A 240 -19.42 -10.87 14.41
CA GLU A 240 -19.11 -9.59 13.78
C GLU A 240 -18.51 -9.82 12.37
N LYS A 241 -19.33 -10.39 11.46
CA LYS A 241 -18.91 -10.71 10.08
C LYS A 241 -18.52 -9.48 9.28
N GLY A 242 -17.35 -9.52 8.64
CA GLY A 242 -16.83 -8.42 7.83
C GLY A 242 -16.39 -7.19 8.63
N LYS A 243 -16.23 -7.33 9.96
CA LYS A 243 -15.91 -6.25 10.89
C LYS A 243 -14.58 -6.48 11.61
N TYR A 244 -13.95 -5.41 12.11
CA TYR A 244 -12.75 -5.50 12.94
C TYR A 244 -12.88 -6.55 14.05
N LEU A 245 -13.95 -6.46 14.82
CA LEU A 245 -14.15 -7.34 15.97
C LEU A 245 -14.33 -8.81 15.56
N GLY A 246 -14.81 -9.08 14.35
CA GLY A 246 -14.90 -10.46 13.84
C GLY A 246 -13.54 -11.17 13.76
N LEU A 247 -12.44 -10.41 13.51
CA LEU A 247 -11.10 -10.98 13.51
C LEU A 247 -10.51 -11.15 14.92
N THR A 248 -11.17 -10.66 15.96
CA THR A 248 -10.74 -10.86 17.37
C THR A 248 -11.44 -12.04 18.05
N GLU A 249 -12.44 -12.64 17.39
CA GLU A 249 -13.20 -13.77 17.96
C GLU A 249 -12.36 -15.06 17.94
N GLU A 250 -12.21 -15.69 19.11
CA GLU A 250 -11.47 -16.96 19.32
C GLU A 250 -12.43 -18.14 19.52
N GLY A 251 -11.93 -19.36 19.31
CA GLY A 251 -12.67 -20.59 19.50
C GLY A 251 -13.71 -20.88 18.43
N VAL A 252 -13.73 -20.10 17.34
CA VAL A 252 -14.60 -20.36 16.20
C VAL A 252 -14.04 -21.49 15.34
N THR A 253 -14.89 -22.46 14.98
CA THR A 253 -14.47 -23.61 14.18
C THR A 253 -15.43 -23.88 13.02
N THR A 254 -14.90 -24.54 12.00
CA THR A 254 -15.70 -25.12 10.91
C THR A 254 -16.52 -26.32 11.41
N PRO A 255 -17.47 -26.84 10.61
CA PRO A 255 -18.19 -28.08 10.93
C PRO A 255 -17.29 -29.28 11.21
N LYS A 256 -16.10 -29.36 10.60
CA LYS A 256 -15.12 -30.42 10.88
C LYS A 256 -14.18 -30.12 12.05
N GLY A 257 -14.37 -28.97 12.74
CA GLY A 257 -13.56 -28.58 13.89
C GLY A 257 -12.23 -27.89 13.53
N LEU A 258 -12.03 -27.47 12.27
CA LEU A 258 -10.87 -26.68 11.89
C LEU A 258 -11.02 -25.23 12.34
N PRO A 259 -9.93 -24.53 12.69
CA PRO A 259 -9.99 -23.16 13.20
C PRO A 259 -10.44 -22.16 12.13
N VAL A 260 -11.08 -21.07 12.58
CA VAL A 260 -11.60 -19.98 11.75
C VAL A 260 -11.02 -18.63 12.24
N GLY A 261 -10.92 -17.64 11.37
CA GLY A 261 -10.50 -16.28 11.72
C GLY A 261 -9.10 -16.22 12.30
N ILE A 262 -8.96 -15.57 13.47
CA ILE A 262 -7.65 -15.41 14.13
C ILE A 262 -6.99 -16.74 14.49
N ASP A 263 -7.78 -17.72 14.93
CA ASP A 263 -7.25 -19.06 15.27
C ASP A 263 -6.73 -19.81 14.03
N TYR A 264 -7.36 -19.59 12.87
CA TYR A 264 -6.85 -20.11 11.60
C TYR A 264 -5.50 -19.50 11.26
N ILE A 265 -5.41 -18.17 11.25
CA ILE A 265 -4.17 -17.43 10.98
C ILE A 265 -3.03 -17.89 11.91
N LYS A 266 -3.30 -17.93 13.21
CA LYS A 266 -2.36 -18.43 14.23
C LYS A 266 -1.88 -19.85 13.93
N SER A 267 -2.80 -20.73 13.51
CA SER A 267 -2.50 -22.13 13.27
C SER A 267 -1.59 -22.38 12.07
N LEU A 268 -1.54 -21.46 11.12
CA LEU A 268 -0.63 -21.52 9.96
C LEU A 268 0.84 -21.40 10.37
N GLY A 269 1.13 -20.77 11.54
CA GLY A 269 2.49 -20.55 12.03
C GLY A 269 3.23 -19.42 11.33
N ILE A 270 2.51 -18.56 10.59
CA ILE A 270 3.06 -17.36 9.95
C ILE A 270 3.51 -16.33 10.99
N THR A 271 4.27 -15.32 10.59
CA THR A 271 4.86 -14.34 11.51
C THR A 271 4.27 -12.94 11.35
N HIS A 272 3.74 -12.63 10.18
CA HIS A 272 3.18 -11.33 9.84
C HIS A 272 1.86 -11.49 9.12
N VAL A 273 0.89 -10.67 9.46
CA VAL A 273 -0.35 -10.48 8.70
C VAL A 273 -0.30 -9.13 8.02
N GLN A 274 -0.38 -9.10 6.69
CA GLN A 274 -0.66 -7.88 5.95
C GLN A 274 -2.15 -7.73 5.81
N LEU A 275 -2.68 -6.62 6.32
CA LEU A 275 -4.08 -6.23 6.15
C LEU A 275 -4.20 -5.34 4.90
N LEU A 276 -5.11 -5.67 3.98
CA LEU A 276 -5.54 -4.75 2.94
C LEU A 276 -5.97 -3.42 3.57
N PRO A 277 -6.08 -2.31 2.80
CA PRO A 277 -6.24 -0.98 3.37
C PRO A 277 -7.28 -0.91 4.50
N VAL A 278 -6.87 -0.33 5.63
CA VAL A 278 -7.72 -0.14 6.84
C VAL A 278 -7.88 1.34 7.20
N PHE A 279 -7.29 2.26 6.41
CA PHE A 279 -7.61 3.68 6.49
C PHE A 279 -8.95 3.97 5.79
N ASP A 280 -9.50 5.15 6.04
CA ASP A 280 -10.79 5.60 5.50
C ASP A 280 -10.73 5.79 3.97
N PHE A 281 -11.59 5.04 3.24
CA PHE A 281 -11.68 5.05 1.79
C PHE A 281 -13.11 5.35 1.29
N CYS A 282 -13.26 5.72 0.02
CA CYS A 282 -14.45 6.44 -0.44
C CYS A 282 -15.66 5.58 -0.76
N THR A 283 -15.46 4.46 -1.46
CA THR A 283 -16.57 3.80 -2.20
C THR A 283 -17.36 2.79 -1.40
N THR A 284 -17.17 2.73 -0.09
CA THR A 284 -17.92 1.84 0.81
C THR A 284 -18.93 2.64 1.66
N ASN A 285 -20.09 2.06 1.90
CA ASN A 285 -21.11 2.63 2.75
C ASN A 285 -20.91 2.18 4.20
N ASP A 286 -20.56 3.10 5.11
CA ASP A 286 -20.30 2.81 6.52
C ASP A 286 -21.45 2.07 7.22
N LEU A 287 -22.70 2.44 6.90
CA LEU A 287 -23.89 1.87 7.54
C LEU A 287 -24.38 0.57 6.90
N ASN A 288 -24.16 0.42 5.60
CA ASN A 288 -24.60 -0.74 4.82
C ASN A 288 -23.46 -1.30 3.96
N PRO A 289 -22.38 -1.80 4.58
CA PRO A 289 -21.21 -2.26 3.84
C PRO A 289 -21.49 -3.44 2.90
N LYS A 290 -22.58 -4.17 3.11
CA LYS A 290 -22.98 -5.29 2.22
C LYS A 290 -23.42 -4.83 0.85
N ASP A 291 -23.87 -3.57 0.71
CA ASP A 291 -24.36 -3.00 -0.56
C ASP A 291 -23.18 -2.42 -1.40
N SER A 292 -22.00 -2.35 -0.82
CA SER A 292 -20.82 -1.77 -1.44
C SER A 292 -19.55 -2.48 -0.95
N TYR A 293 -18.90 -3.23 -1.82
CA TYR A 293 -17.63 -3.89 -1.54
C TYR A 293 -16.51 -3.15 -2.23
N ASN A 294 -15.40 -2.94 -1.51
CA ASN A 294 -14.15 -2.44 -2.09
C ASN A 294 -12.96 -2.98 -1.29
N TRP A 295 -11.82 -3.17 -1.96
CA TRP A 295 -10.56 -3.51 -1.28
C TRP A 295 -9.95 -2.35 -0.49
N GLY A 296 -10.32 -1.08 -0.83
CA GLY A 296 -9.87 0.11 -0.13
C GLY A 296 -8.73 0.90 -0.79
N TYR A 297 -8.45 0.65 -2.08
CA TYR A 297 -7.43 1.40 -2.82
C TYR A 297 -7.96 2.72 -3.42
N ASP A 298 -8.91 3.35 -2.75
CA ASP A 298 -9.50 4.65 -3.09
C ASP A 298 -9.47 5.60 -1.88
N PRO A 299 -8.25 6.00 -1.42
CA PRO A 299 -8.03 6.70 -0.16
C PRO A 299 -8.72 8.06 -0.09
N LEU A 300 -9.31 8.36 1.08
CA LEU A 300 -9.99 9.61 1.36
C LEU A 300 -9.36 10.35 2.56
N ASN A 301 -9.28 9.71 3.74
CA ASN A 301 -8.65 10.27 4.94
C ASN A 301 -7.59 9.29 5.48
N PHE A 302 -6.34 9.61 5.25
CA PHE A 302 -5.20 8.71 5.44
C PHE A 302 -4.89 8.33 6.90
N ASN A 303 -5.35 9.13 7.87
CA ASN A 303 -5.03 8.94 9.29
C ASN A 303 -6.24 8.48 10.13
N ALA A 304 -7.39 8.28 9.52
CA ALA A 304 -8.58 7.73 10.17
C ALA A 304 -8.80 6.27 9.76
N PRO A 305 -9.16 5.36 10.68
CA PRO A 305 -9.54 4.00 10.32
C PRO A 305 -10.85 3.94 9.52
N GLU A 306 -10.97 2.92 8.68
CA GLU A 306 -12.15 2.66 7.83
C GLU A 306 -13.42 2.43 8.67
N GLY A 307 -14.49 3.14 8.31
CA GLY A 307 -15.76 3.11 9.02
C GLY A 307 -16.59 1.86 8.76
N SER A 308 -16.56 1.34 7.54
CA SER A 308 -17.37 0.16 7.17
C SER A 308 -16.96 -1.12 7.89
N TYR A 309 -15.75 -1.17 8.42
CA TYR A 309 -15.26 -2.29 9.24
C TYR A 309 -15.61 -2.15 10.72
N SER A 310 -16.09 -0.98 11.18
CA SER A 310 -16.50 -0.80 12.58
C SER A 310 -17.89 -1.39 12.85
N SER A 311 -18.10 -1.94 14.04
CA SER A 311 -19.40 -2.38 14.52
C SER A 311 -20.34 -1.20 14.86
N HIS A 312 -19.73 -0.03 15.16
CA HIS A 312 -20.40 1.23 15.49
C HIS A 312 -19.82 2.39 14.67
N PRO A 313 -20.06 2.45 13.35
CA PRO A 313 -19.44 3.44 12.48
C PRO A 313 -19.84 4.89 12.82
N GLU A 314 -20.96 5.10 13.49
CA GLU A 314 -21.43 6.39 13.99
C GLU A 314 -20.59 6.93 15.16
N ASP A 315 -19.88 6.08 15.90
CA ASP A 315 -18.91 6.51 16.93
C ASP A 315 -17.50 6.51 16.35
N PRO A 316 -16.90 7.69 16.09
CA PRO A 316 -15.56 7.78 15.53
C PRO A 316 -14.48 7.14 16.40
N TYR A 317 -14.75 6.93 17.70
CA TYR A 317 -13.84 6.24 18.61
C TYR A 317 -13.93 4.71 18.52
N ALA A 318 -15.09 4.18 18.12
CA ALA A 318 -15.26 2.75 17.95
C ALA A 318 -14.29 2.19 16.92
N ARG A 319 -14.21 2.81 15.70
CA ARG A 319 -13.32 2.37 14.63
C ARG A 319 -11.84 2.36 15.04
N ILE A 320 -11.40 3.35 15.85
CA ILE A 320 -10.03 3.41 16.38
C ILE A 320 -9.76 2.25 17.35
N LYS A 321 -10.66 2.07 18.34
CA LYS A 321 -10.49 1.03 19.37
C LYS A 321 -10.57 -0.37 18.80
N GLU A 322 -11.49 -0.58 17.87
CA GLU A 322 -11.70 -1.88 17.24
C GLU A 322 -10.49 -2.29 16.39
N LEU A 323 -9.92 -1.37 15.58
CA LEU A 323 -8.69 -1.67 14.85
C LEU A 323 -7.52 -1.91 15.80
N LYS A 324 -7.35 -1.10 16.85
CA LYS A 324 -6.34 -1.36 17.89
C LYS A 324 -6.53 -2.73 18.54
N SER A 325 -7.77 -3.16 18.76
CA SER A 325 -8.07 -4.49 19.30
C SER A 325 -7.66 -5.62 18.36
N VAL A 326 -7.81 -5.44 17.04
CA VAL A 326 -7.30 -6.40 16.04
C VAL A 326 -5.78 -6.51 16.13
N ILE A 327 -5.07 -5.37 16.15
CA ILE A 327 -3.61 -5.37 16.24
C ILE A 327 -3.15 -6.01 17.56
N GLY A 328 -3.74 -5.61 18.68
CA GLY A 328 -3.46 -6.22 20.00
C GLY A 328 -3.71 -7.73 20.02
N LYS A 329 -4.77 -8.21 19.36
CA LYS A 329 -5.07 -9.65 19.25
C LYS A 329 -4.03 -10.40 18.41
N LEU A 330 -3.53 -9.81 17.32
CA LEU A 330 -2.44 -10.37 16.54
C LEU A 330 -1.16 -10.47 17.39
N HIS A 331 -0.78 -9.40 18.09
CA HIS A 331 0.40 -9.36 18.96
C HIS A 331 0.30 -10.35 20.13
N GLU A 332 -0.87 -10.47 20.78
CA GLU A 332 -1.12 -11.47 21.81
C GLU A 332 -0.81 -12.89 21.32
N ASN A 333 -1.06 -13.16 20.06
CA ASN A 333 -0.74 -14.43 19.40
C ASN A 333 0.68 -14.49 18.81
N GLY A 334 1.53 -13.49 19.06
CA GLY A 334 2.91 -13.43 18.57
C GLY A 334 3.03 -13.15 17.08
N ILE A 335 1.99 -12.58 16.46
CA ILE A 335 1.91 -12.26 15.02
C ILE A 335 1.99 -10.74 14.87
N ARG A 336 2.83 -10.27 13.95
CA ARG A 336 2.98 -8.86 13.62
C ARG A 336 1.95 -8.40 12.60
N ALA A 337 1.57 -7.14 12.69
CA ALA A 337 0.63 -6.51 11.77
C ALA A 337 1.35 -5.61 10.76
N VAL A 338 1.10 -5.80 9.47
CA VAL A 338 1.55 -4.96 8.38
C VAL A 338 0.35 -4.26 7.76
N MET A 339 0.44 -2.96 7.56
CA MET A 339 -0.63 -2.18 6.92
C MET A 339 -0.31 -1.97 5.43
N ASP A 340 -1.30 -2.17 4.60
CA ASP A 340 -1.27 -1.74 3.20
C ASP A 340 -1.58 -0.25 3.11
N VAL A 341 -0.67 0.53 2.52
CA VAL A 341 -0.77 2.00 2.46
C VAL A 341 -0.73 2.52 1.03
N VAL A 342 -1.61 3.47 0.73
CA VAL A 342 -1.82 4.01 -0.62
C VAL A 342 -1.51 5.51 -0.63
N TYR A 343 -0.22 5.86 -0.59
CA TYR A 343 0.22 7.27 -0.65
C TYR A 343 0.56 7.75 -2.07
N ASN A 344 0.29 6.93 -3.07
CA ASN A 344 0.63 7.23 -4.46
C ASN A 344 -0.45 8.07 -5.18
N HIS A 345 -1.71 8.01 -4.74
CA HIS A 345 -2.84 8.75 -5.32
C HIS A 345 -3.93 9.06 -4.27
N VAL A 346 -4.98 9.76 -4.67
CA VAL A 346 -6.22 9.98 -3.92
C VAL A 346 -7.41 9.52 -4.76
N PHE A 347 -8.53 9.20 -4.13
CA PHE A 347 -9.74 8.78 -4.84
C PHE A 347 -10.13 9.72 -6.00
N ASN A 348 -10.17 11.02 -5.73
CA ASN A 348 -10.44 12.03 -6.77
C ASN A 348 -9.68 13.31 -6.44
N LEU A 349 -8.85 13.78 -7.37
CA LEU A 349 -7.98 14.94 -7.14
C LEU A 349 -8.79 16.21 -6.89
N GLU A 350 -9.80 16.50 -7.71
CA GLU A 350 -10.57 17.74 -7.66
C GLU A 350 -11.36 17.90 -6.36
N SER A 351 -11.85 16.82 -5.80
CA SER A 351 -12.61 16.83 -4.55
C SER A 351 -11.75 16.51 -3.32
N SER A 352 -10.45 16.26 -3.49
CA SER A 352 -9.57 15.93 -2.37
C SER A 352 -9.36 17.12 -1.43
N ASN A 353 -9.27 16.83 -0.13
CA ASN A 353 -8.97 17.82 0.89
C ASN A 353 -7.60 18.49 0.66
N PHE A 354 -6.63 17.77 0.11
CA PHE A 354 -5.32 18.29 -0.26
C PHE A 354 -5.41 19.37 -1.35
N HIS A 355 -6.20 19.09 -2.40
CA HIS A 355 -6.38 20.04 -3.49
C HIS A 355 -7.20 21.25 -3.07
N ALA A 356 -8.22 21.06 -2.23
CA ALA A 356 -9.05 22.15 -1.71
C ALA A 356 -8.22 23.15 -0.90
N ILE A 357 -7.29 22.67 -0.05
CA ILE A 357 -6.45 23.51 0.81
C ILE A 357 -5.23 24.05 0.05
N CYS A 358 -4.56 23.19 -0.74
CA CYS A 358 -3.31 23.49 -1.44
C CYS A 358 -3.39 23.06 -2.90
N PRO A 359 -4.13 23.75 -3.76
CA PRO A 359 -4.29 23.34 -5.16
C PRO A 359 -2.93 23.21 -5.85
N SER A 360 -2.73 22.11 -6.55
CA SER A 360 -1.51 21.75 -7.30
C SER A 360 -0.26 21.37 -6.48
N TYR A 361 -0.21 21.57 -5.17
CA TYR A 361 0.99 21.30 -4.36
C TYR A 361 1.27 19.81 -4.17
N TYR A 362 0.25 19.04 -3.81
CA TYR A 362 0.39 17.63 -3.45
C TYR A 362 0.37 16.66 -4.63
N PHE A 363 0.21 17.17 -5.87
CA PHE A 363 0.03 16.34 -7.06
C PHE A 363 1.01 16.71 -8.16
N ARG A 364 1.35 15.70 -8.99
CA ARG A 364 2.25 15.85 -10.15
C ARG A 364 1.50 16.29 -11.38
N TYR A 365 2.19 17.12 -12.17
CA TYR A 365 1.69 17.66 -13.43
C TYR A 365 2.78 17.58 -14.49
N HIS A 366 2.37 17.42 -15.74
CA HIS A 366 3.22 17.62 -16.92
C HIS A 366 3.52 19.12 -17.12
N GLU A 367 4.52 19.43 -17.92
CA GLU A 367 4.90 20.83 -18.23
C GLU A 367 3.77 21.62 -18.87
N ASP A 368 2.90 20.97 -19.65
CA ASP A 368 1.73 21.58 -20.26
C ASP A 368 0.57 21.85 -19.29
N GLY A 369 0.74 21.48 -18.02
CA GLY A 369 -0.25 21.64 -16.96
C GLY A 369 -1.28 20.51 -16.86
N THR A 370 -1.20 19.48 -17.69
CA THR A 370 -2.03 18.28 -17.53
C THR A 370 -1.56 17.44 -16.34
N LYS A 371 -2.47 16.70 -15.71
CA LYS A 371 -2.16 15.85 -14.57
C LYS A 371 -1.30 14.66 -14.99
N SER A 372 -0.30 14.33 -14.20
CA SER A 372 0.38 13.04 -14.31
C SER A 372 -0.51 11.95 -13.69
N ASP A 373 -0.65 10.82 -14.35
CA ASP A 373 -1.52 9.72 -13.96
C ASP A 373 -0.86 8.36 -14.18
N GLY A 374 0.33 8.16 -13.62
CA GLY A 374 1.01 6.87 -13.65
C GLY A 374 0.37 5.83 -12.74
N SER A 375 -0.51 6.24 -11.85
CA SER A 375 -1.34 5.34 -11.03
C SER A 375 -2.46 4.68 -11.82
N PHE A 376 -2.89 5.29 -12.94
CA PHE A 376 -4.12 4.97 -13.68
C PHE A 376 -5.41 5.14 -12.84
N CYS A 377 -5.30 5.91 -11.74
CA CYS A 377 -6.41 6.26 -10.83
C CYS A 377 -6.76 7.76 -10.87
N GLY A 378 -6.23 8.50 -11.85
CA GLY A 378 -6.54 9.90 -12.09
C GLY A 378 -5.64 10.93 -11.41
N SER A 379 -4.64 10.50 -10.63
CA SER A 379 -3.69 11.40 -9.95
C SER A 379 -2.40 10.69 -9.53
N GLU A 380 -1.35 11.47 -9.31
CA GLU A 380 -0.13 11.04 -8.64
C GLU A 380 0.21 12.03 -7.52
N PHE A 381 0.58 11.51 -6.35
CA PHE A 381 1.01 12.33 -5.21
C PHE A 381 2.45 12.81 -5.41
N GLU A 382 2.73 14.10 -5.17
CA GLU A 382 4.07 14.68 -5.30
C GLU A 382 4.88 14.53 -4.00
N SER A 383 5.34 13.32 -3.76
CA SER A 383 6.05 12.94 -2.54
C SER A 383 7.39 13.67 -2.30
N ARG A 384 7.95 14.32 -3.34
CA ARG A 384 9.22 15.07 -3.25
C ARG A 384 9.07 16.45 -2.61
N HIS A 385 7.89 17.06 -2.66
CA HIS A 385 7.65 18.33 -1.99
C HIS A 385 7.75 18.18 -0.46
N LEU A 386 8.45 19.10 0.21
CA LEU A 386 8.82 18.96 1.62
C LEU A 386 7.63 18.66 2.55
N MET A 387 6.51 19.38 2.37
CA MET A 387 5.33 19.17 3.23
C MET A 387 4.48 17.96 2.80
N ALA A 388 4.58 17.52 1.55
CA ALA A 388 3.97 16.27 1.09
C ALA A 388 4.75 15.06 1.63
N ARG A 389 6.09 15.09 1.57
CA ARG A 389 6.97 14.12 2.22
C ARG A 389 6.71 14.05 3.73
N LYS A 390 6.65 15.23 4.39
CA LYS A 390 6.32 15.32 5.81
C LYS A 390 5.00 14.63 6.11
N PHE A 391 3.95 14.88 5.31
CA PHE A 391 2.65 14.25 5.49
C PHE A 391 2.75 12.72 5.46
N ILE A 392 3.44 12.15 4.45
CA ILE A 392 3.61 10.69 4.32
C ILE A 392 4.35 10.13 5.54
N VAL A 393 5.47 10.77 5.94
CA VAL A 393 6.28 10.32 7.09
C VAL A 393 5.50 10.43 8.39
N ASP A 394 4.85 11.57 8.66
CA ASP A 394 4.06 11.78 9.87
C ASP A 394 2.90 10.77 9.97
N SER A 395 2.22 10.50 8.86
CA SER A 395 1.14 9.53 8.78
C SER A 395 1.65 8.11 9.09
N CYS A 396 2.76 7.69 8.48
CA CYS A 396 3.38 6.39 8.76
C CYS A 396 3.82 6.27 10.23
N VAL A 397 4.48 7.29 10.76
CA VAL A 397 4.89 7.35 12.19
C VAL A 397 3.67 7.26 13.11
N TYR A 398 2.58 7.94 12.78
CA TYR A 398 1.32 7.89 13.52
C TYR A 398 0.75 6.45 13.57
N TRP A 399 0.66 5.74 12.45
CA TRP A 399 0.16 4.37 12.41
C TRP A 399 1.03 3.40 13.23
N VAL A 400 2.35 3.55 13.18
CA VAL A 400 3.25 2.73 14.01
C VAL A 400 3.10 3.06 15.49
N LYS A 401 3.09 4.34 15.84
CA LYS A 401 3.05 4.79 17.24
C LYS A 401 1.72 4.52 17.93
N GLU A 402 0.62 4.84 17.25
CA GLU A 402 -0.73 4.80 17.85
C GLU A 402 -1.42 3.44 17.71
N PHE A 403 -1.17 2.73 16.62
CA PHE A 403 -1.80 1.43 16.35
C PHE A 403 -0.86 0.24 16.49
N GLY A 404 0.45 0.48 16.59
CA GLY A 404 1.44 -0.60 16.75
C GLY A 404 1.69 -1.41 15.49
N PHE A 405 1.46 -0.86 14.30
CA PHE A 405 1.84 -1.57 13.07
C PHE A 405 3.34 -1.83 13.01
N ASP A 406 3.69 -3.05 12.62
CA ASP A 406 5.06 -3.57 12.55
C ASP A 406 5.68 -3.44 11.16
N GLY A 407 4.94 -2.97 10.19
CA GLY A 407 5.41 -2.79 8.82
C GLY A 407 4.38 -2.13 7.92
N PHE A 408 4.88 -1.74 6.74
CA PHE A 408 4.04 -1.23 5.65
C PHE A 408 4.31 -1.96 4.34
N ARG A 409 3.23 -2.23 3.60
CA ARG A 409 3.24 -2.54 2.18
C ARG A 409 2.81 -1.29 1.44
N PHE A 410 3.66 -0.74 0.59
CA PHE A 410 3.33 0.42 -0.24
C PHE A 410 2.72 -0.02 -1.57
N ASP A 411 1.47 0.37 -1.78
CA ASP A 411 0.79 0.26 -3.05
C ASP A 411 1.49 1.14 -4.09
N LEU A 412 1.68 0.63 -5.34
CA LEU A 412 2.37 1.32 -6.42
C LEU A 412 3.60 2.12 -5.95
N MET A 413 4.45 1.48 -5.15
CA MET A 413 5.62 2.10 -4.49
C MET A 413 6.53 2.84 -5.46
N GLY A 414 6.57 2.40 -6.73
CA GLY A 414 7.33 3.05 -7.80
C GLY A 414 6.89 4.50 -8.12
N LEU A 415 5.74 4.95 -7.63
CA LEU A 415 5.25 6.33 -7.74
C LEU A 415 5.65 7.22 -6.55
N ILE A 416 6.27 6.66 -5.52
CA ILE A 416 6.80 7.41 -4.37
C ILE A 416 8.32 7.51 -4.55
N ASP A 417 8.91 8.65 -4.20
CA ASP A 417 10.35 8.81 -4.32
C ASP A 417 11.13 8.01 -3.27
N ASN A 418 12.32 7.56 -3.64
CA ASN A 418 13.17 6.70 -2.82
C ASN A 418 13.66 7.37 -1.54
N GLU A 419 13.82 8.70 -1.52
CA GLU A 419 14.20 9.46 -0.33
C GLU A 419 13.07 9.43 0.72
N THR A 420 11.81 9.66 0.29
CA THR A 420 10.63 9.57 1.16
C THR A 420 10.49 8.17 1.75
N LEU A 421 10.65 7.12 0.94
CA LEU A 421 10.56 5.73 1.41
C LEU A 421 11.64 5.38 2.44
N ASN A 422 12.89 5.77 2.18
CA ASN A 422 13.98 5.59 3.15
C ASN A 422 13.70 6.32 4.46
N LEU A 423 13.21 7.56 4.40
CA LEU A 423 12.88 8.35 5.58
C LEU A 423 11.73 7.71 6.39
N VAL A 424 10.69 7.20 5.73
CA VAL A 424 9.62 6.44 6.41
C VAL A 424 10.22 5.24 7.16
N TYR A 425 11.06 4.45 6.49
CA TYR A 425 11.68 3.30 7.12
C TYR A 425 12.52 3.71 8.35
N GLU A 426 13.35 4.74 8.21
CA GLU A 426 14.24 5.22 9.28
C GLU A 426 13.44 5.73 10.49
N GLU A 427 12.40 6.55 10.28
CA GLU A 427 11.62 7.10 11.39
C GLU A 427 10.74 6.03 12.07
N CYS A 428 10.12 5.13 11.33
CA CYS A 428 9.36 4.02 11.89
C CYS A 428 10.27 3.03 12.65
N ARG A 429 11.48 2.80 12.15
CA ARG A 429 12.46 1.91 12.78
C ARG A 429 12.95 2.40 14.13
N LYS A 430 12.96 3.72 14.39
CA LYS A 430 13.27 4.31 15.70
C LYS A 430 12.23 3.92 16.76
N ILE A 431 10.98 3.73 16.34
CA ILE A 431 9.86 3.35 17.22
C ILE A 431 9.80 1.83 17.38
N ASN A 432 9.85 1.10 16.27
CA ASN A 432 9.80 -0.37 16.25
C ASN A 432 11.07 -0.94 15.60
N PRO A 433 12.04 -1.44 16.40
CA PRO A 433 13.29 -2.03 15.88
C PRO A 433 13.12 -3.25 14.98
N CYS A 434 11.95 -3.89 14.95
CA CYS A 434 11.62 -5.00 14.05
C CYS A 434 10.76 -4.59 12.86
N PHE A 435 10.58 -3.28 12.64
CA PHE A 435 9.75 -2.74 11.55
C PHE A 435 10.24 -3.21 10.17
N ILE A 436 9.31 -3.62 9.31
CA ILE A 436 9.57 -4.02 7.92
C ILE A 436 8.86 -3.07 6.96
N CYS A 437 9.48 -2.85 5.79
CA CYS A 437 8.91 -2.03 4.73
C CYS A 437 9.14 -2.70 3.38
N TYR A 438 8.08 -2.80 2.58
CA TYR A 438 8.15 -3.34 1.23
C TYR A 438 6.98 -2.81 0.39
N GLY A 439 7.02 -3.08 -0.92
CA GLY A 439 5.91 -2.65 -1.78
C GLY A 439 6.07 -3.02 -3.23
N GLU A 440 5.17 -2.51 -4.04
CA GLU A 440 5.12 -2.70 -5.49
C GLU A 440 6.06 -1.73 -6.20
N GLY A 441 7.30 -2.16 -6.34
CA GLY A 441 8.35 -1.36 -6.98
C GLY A 441 8.33 -1.41 -8.51
N TRP A 442 7.16 -1.34 -9.13
CA TRP A 442 7.02 -1.29 -10.59
C TRP A 442 7.58 0.02 -11.15
N ASP A 443 8.21 0.00 -12.32
CA ASP A 443 8.63 1.21 -13.02
C ASP A 443 7.44 1.85 -13.74
N MET A 444 6.60 2.51 -12.96
CA MET A 444 5.38 3.14 -13.44
C MET A 444 5.66 4.36 -14.32
N PRO A 445 4.80 4.63 -15.34
CA PRO A 445 4.90 5.84 -16.13
C PRO A 445 4.56 7.08 -15.29
N SER A 446 5.56 7.91 -14.99
CA SER A 446 5.43 9.11 -14.17
C SER A 446 6.36 10.19 -14.70
N VAL A 447 6.01 11.46 -14.46
CA VAL A 447 6.92 12.61 -14.72
C VAL A 447 8.08 12.68 -13.72
N MET A 448 8.07 11.86 -12.67
CA MET A 448 9.19 11.75 -11.74
C MET A 448 10.42 11.14 -12.43
N PRO A 449 11.64 11.71 -12.27
CA PRO A 449 12.86 11.14 -12.81
C PRO A 449 13.07 9.68 -12.39
N SER A 450 13.45 8.82 -13.35
CA SER A 450 13.57 7.38 -13.11
C SER A 450 14.51 7.01 -11.96
N ASN A 451 15.58 7.77 -11.72
CA ASN A 451 16.53 7.55 -10.62
C ASN A 451 16.00 7.98 -9.24
N GLN A 452 14.85 8.64 -9.16
CA GLN A 452 14.22 9.03 -7.92
C GLN A 452 13.07 8.09 -7.52
N LYS A 453 12.56 7.28 -8.44
CA LYS A 453 11.43 6.37 -8.20
C LYS A 453 11.75 5.30 -7.16
N GLY A 454 10.74 4.94 -6.35
CA GLY A 454 10.76 3.79 -5.45
C GLY A 454 10.64 2.45 -6.17
N SER A 455 11.25 2.33 -7.34
CA SER A 455 11.16 1.14 -8.20
C SER A 455 12.28 0.12 -7.95
N MET A 456 12.05 -1.14 -8.34
CA MET A 456 13.07 -2.20 -8.27
C MET A 456 14.36 -1.84 -8.99
N ASN A 457 14.32 -1.01 -10.03
CA ASN A 457 15.50 -0.54 -10.75
C ASN A 457 16.45 0.26 -9.83
N ASN A 458 15.91 0.85 -8.78
CA ASN A 458 16.61 1.64 -7.78
C ASN A 458 16.77 0.90 -6.43
N ALA A 459 16.59 -0.42 -6.38
CA ALA A 459 16.67 -1.20 -5.15
C ALA A 459 17.98 -0.99 -4.38
N HIS A 460 19.08 -0.69 -5.08
CA HIS A 460 20.38 -0.38 -4.49
C HIS A 460 20.40 0.93 -3.68
N LEU A 461 19.47 1.86 -3.92
CA LEU A 461 19.27 3.11 -3.17
C LEU A 461 18.37 2.91 -1.94
N MET A 462 17.72 1.76 -1.82
CA MET A 462 16.77 1.43 -0.76
C MET A 462 17.10 0.06 -0.12
N PRO A 463 18.27 -0.08 0.52
CA PRO A 463 18.80 -1.39 0.95
C PRO A 463 17.93 -2.11 1.99
N ASN A 464 17.08 -1.38 2.70
CA ASN A 464 16.23 -1.89 3.78
C ASN A 464 14.76 -2.08 3.37
N ILE A 465 14.43 -1.85 2.10
CA ILE A 465 13.06 -1.93 1.58
C ILE A 465 12.94 -3.15 0.67
N GLY A 466 11.89 -3.95 0.89
CA GLY A 466 11.55 -5.11 0.09
C GLY A 466 10.72 -4.76 -1.15
N PHE A 467 10.78 -5.63 -2.15
CA PHE A 467 10.05 -5.45 -3.41
C PHE A 467 9.34 -6.74 -3.78
N PHE A 468 8.08 -6.65 -4.18
CA PHE A 468 7.39 -7.79 -4.81
C PHE A 468 8.19 -8.26 -6.03
N ASN A 469 8.68 -9.50 -5.97
CA ASN A 469 9.59 -10.04 -6.98
C ASN A 469 8.79 -10.67 -8.14
N ASP A 470 8.52 -9.89 -9.19
CA ASP A 470 7.80 -10.35 -10.37
C ASP A 470 8.59 -11.39 -11.19
N ARG A 471 9.93 -11.32 -11.17
CA ARG A 471 10.80 -12.34 -11.79
C ARG A 471 10.61 -13.69 -11.10
N PHE A 472 10.54 -13.71 -9.76
CA PHE A 472 10.22 -14.92 -9.00
C PHE A 472 8.86 -15.47 -9.40
N ARG A 473 7.83 -14.61 -9.42
CA ARG A 473 6.45 -14.97 -9.77
C ARG A 473 6.38 -15.59 -11.16
N ASP A 474 6.90 -14.89 -12.17
CA ASP A 474 6.76 -15.25 -13.58
C ASP A 474 7.56 -16.51 -13.94
N ILE A 475 8.77 -16.65 -13.42
CA ILE A 475 9.59 -17.85 -13.63
C ILE A 475 8.97 -19.07 -12.92
N THR A 476 8.35 -18.87 -11.75
CA THR A 476 7.75 -19.96 -10.97
C THR A 476 6.45 -20.46 -11.58
N LYS A 477 5.45 -19.58 -11.76
CA LYS A 477 4.10 -19.97 -12.19
C LYS A 477 3.75 -19.57 -13.62
N GLY A 478 4.54 -18.71 -14.27
CA GLY A 478 4.23 -18.10 -15.57
C GLY A 478 3.52 -16.75 -15.46
N LYS A 479 3.14 -16.20 -16.60
CA LYS A 479 2.59 -14.84 -16.73
C LYS A 479 1.23 -14.66 -16.03
N THR A 480 0.92 -13.41 -15.66
CA THR A 480 -0.31 -13.03 -14.92
C THR A 480 -1.32 -12.22 -15.74
N SER A 481 -0.89 -11.58 -16.84
CA SER A 481 -1.82 -10.84 -17.69
C SER A 481 -2.90 -11.77 -18.26
N GLU A 482 -4.13 -11.32 -18.36
CA GLU A 482 -5.25 -12.14 -18.88
C GLU A 482 -4.94 -12.75 -20.25
N SER A 483 -4.31 -11.98 -21.15
CA SER A 483 -3.93 -12.44 -22.48
C SER A 483 -2.83 -13.50 -22.50
N GLU A 484 -2.04 -13.62 -21.43
CA GLU A 484 -0.91 -14.54 -21.29
C GLU A 484 -1.09 -15.56 -20.15
N LEU A 485 -2.27 -15.66 -19.57
CA LEU A 485 -2.53 -16.51 -18.40
C LEU A 485 -2.23 -18.00 -18.68
N TYR A 486 -2.24 -18.44 -19.94
CA TYR A 486 -1.88 -19.79 -20.39
C TYR A 486 -0.35 -20.03 -20.36
N VAL A 487 0.49 -18.98 -20.33
CA VAL A 487 1.96 -19.12 -20.37
C VAL A 487 2.45 -19.77 -19.08
N ARG A 488 3.16 -20.88 -19.22
CA ARG A 488 3.71 -21.64 -18.10
C ARG A 488 5.03 -21.04 -17.59
N GLY A 489 5.30 -21.23 -16.31
CA GLY A 489 6.62 -21.12 -15.70
C GLY A 489 7.17 -22.52 -15.38
N TYR A 490 8.29 -22.56 -14.67
CA TYR A 490 8.97 -23.83 -14.38
C TYR A 490 8.08 -24.82 -13.59
N LEU A 491 7.43 -24.39 -12.52
CA LEU A 491 6.58 -25.26 -11.70
C LEU A 491 5.20 -25.54 -12.30
N THR A 492 4.82 -24.83 -13.36
CA THR A 492 3.65 -25.14 -14.17
C THR A 492 3.99 -25.93 -15.44
N GLY A 493 5.25 -26.38 -15.58
CA GLY A 493 5.67 -27.40 -16.53
C GLY A 493 6.57 -26.97 -17.67
N ASP A 494 7.03 -25.71 -17.73
CA ASP A 494 8.05 -25.27 -18.70
C ASP A 494 9.45 -25.41 -18.11
N ILE A 495 10.04 -26.60 -18.32
CA ILE A 495 11.37 -26.94 -17.81
C ILE A 495 12.51 -26.10 -18.38
N ASN A 496 12.29 -25.33 -19.47
CA ASN A 496 13.29 -24.44 -20.05
C ASN A 496 13.66 -23.29 -19.11
N TYR A 497 12.80 -22.98 -18.14
CA TYR A 497 13.07 -21.95 -17.12
C TYR A 497 14.01 -22.42 -15.99
N ILE A 498 14.60 -23.63 -16.06
CA ILE A 498 15.39 -24.20 -14.96
C ILE A 498 16.53 -23.29 -14.47
N ASP A 499 17.26 -22.62 -15.36
CA ASP A 499 18.36 -21.74 -14.97
C ASP A 499 17.85 -20.42 -14.36
N GLY A 500 16.75 -19.88 -14.88
CA GLY A 500 16.03 -18.78 -14.24
C GLY A 500 15.48 -19.15 -12.86
N PHE A 501 15.01 -20.39 -12.71
CA PHE A 501 14.49 -20.90 -11.47
C PHE A 501 15.57 -21.07 -10.38
N LYS A 502 16.80 -21.49 -10.74
CA LYS A 502 17.96 -21.44 -9.83
C LYS A 502 18.23 -20.02 -9.32
N HIS A 503 18.13 -19.02 -10.20
CA HIS A 503 18.30 -17.63 -9.83
C HIS A 503 17.22 -17.18 -8.83
N THR A 504 15.95 -17.54 -9.05
CA THR A 504 14.86 -17.19 -8.13
C THR A 504 14.98 -17.87 -6.78
N PHE A 505 15.54 -19.09 -6.69
CA PHE A 505 15.79 -19.76 -5.41
C PHE A 505 16.74 -18.94 -4.51
N THR A 506 17.67 -18.20 -5.08
CA THR A 506 18.63 -17.33 -4.35
C THR A 506 18.05 -15.97 -3.97
N GLY A 507 16.74 -15.75 -4.08
CA GLY A 507 16.13 -14.43 -3.90
C GLY A 507 16.58 -13.42 -4.96
N CYS A 508 16.95 -13.87 -6.15
CA CYS A 508 17.47 -13.05 -7.26
C CYS A 508 18.72 -12.21 -6.91
N THR A 509 19.55 -12.69 -5.98
CA THR A 509 20.75 -11.98 -5.50
C THR A 509 22.07 -12.53 -6.06
N VAL A 510 22.06 -13.78 -6.56
CA VAL A 510 23.24 -14.45 -7.14
C VAL A 510 23.15 -14.44 -8.67
N PRO A 511 24.21 -14.10 -9.42
CA PRO A 511 24.18 -14.03 -10.89
C PRO A 511 24.13 -15.44 -11.53
N ILE A 512 22.94 -16.00 -11.66
CA ILE A 512 22.64 -17.25 -12.35
C ILE A 512 21.62 -16.91 -13.44
N ALA A 513 21.91 -17.17 -14.70
CA ALA A 513 21.11 -16.83 -15.89
C ALA A 513 20.82 -15.32 -16.08
N PHE A 514 20.71 -14.57 -14.99
CA PHE A 514 20.42 -13.12 -14.98
C PHE A 514 21.37 -12.37 -14.04
N PRO A 515 21.60 -11.07 -14.26
CA PRO A 515 22.22 -10.22 -13.25
C PRO A 515 21.40 -10.20 -11.96
N PRO A 516 22.02 -9.97 -10.80
CA PRO A 516 21.29 -9.79 -9.54
C PRO A 516 20.24 -8.68 -9.68
N LEU A 517 19.03 -8.93 -9.21
CA LEU A 517 17.96 -7.93 -9.16
C LEU A 517 18.07 -7.11 -7.89
N PHE A 518 18.52 -7.72 -6.80
CA PHE A 518 18.60 -7.15 -5.47
C PHE A 518 20.01 -7.19 -4.91
N THR A 519 20.30 -6.28 -3.98
CA THR A 519 21.58 -6.21 -3.27
C THR A 519 21.60 -7.07 -2.01
N SER A 520 20.42 -7.37 -1.47
CA SER A 520 20.20 -8.21 -0.29
C SER A 520 19.04 -9.19 -0.51
N VAL A 521 19.14 -10.37 0.07
CA VAL A 521 18.09 -11.39 0.07
C VAL A 521 16.79 -10.89 0.70
N SER A 522 16.90 -10.02 1.71
CA SER A 522 15.76 -9.40 2.39
C SER A 522 14.91 -8.48 1.52
N GLN A 523 15.45 -8.03 0.38
CA GLN A 523 14.71 -7.21 -0.59
C GLN A 523 13.74 -8.04 -1.46
N SER A 524 13.92 -9.36 -1.54
CA SER A 524 13.08 -10.24 -2.36
C SER A 524 11.83 -10.66 -1.58
N ILE A 525 10.68 -10.06 -1.89
CA ILE A 525 9.38 -10.54 -1.44
C ILE A 525 8.90 -11.57 -2.45
N ASN A 526 9.00 -12.84 -2.09
CA ASN A 526 8.71 -13.98 -2.95
C ASN A 526 7.22 -14.29 -2.92
N TYR A 527 6.53 -14.07 -4.01
CA TYR A 527 5.09 -14.31 -4.12
C TYR A 527 4.72 -14.96 -5.45
N VAL A 528 3.61 -15.64 -5.47
CA VAL A 528 2.98 -16.19 -6.68
C VAL A 528 1.53 -15.78 -6.82
N GLU A 529 0.93 -15.30 -5.74
CA GLU A 529 -0.44 -14.79 -5.65
C GLU A 529 -0.49 -13.61 -4.66
N CYS A 530 -1.29 -12.61 -4.95
CA CYS A 530 -1.74 -11.56 -4.05
C CYS A 530 -3.22 -11.30 -4.33
N HIS A 531 -3.82 -10.30 -3.70
CA HIS A 531 -5.22 -9.93 -3.96
C HIS A 531 -5.48 -9.57 -5.43
N ASP A 532 -4.47 -8.98 -6.11
CA ASP A 532 -4.51 -8.66 -7.54
C ASP A 532 -4.31 -9.89 -8.43
N ASN A 533 -4.90 -9.84 -9.62
CA ASN A 533 -4.82 -10.88 -10.65
C ASN A 533 -5.51 -12.20 -10.22
N ASN A 534 -5.37 -13.21 -11.05
CA ASN A 534 -5.98 -14.52 -10.83
C ASN A 534 -5.33 -15.26 -9.66
N THR A 535 -6.14 -16.01 -8.90
CA THR A 535 -5.60 -16.91 -7.88
C THR A 535 -4.66 -17.94 -8.49
N LEU A 536 -3.76 -18.49 -7.68
CA LEU A 536 -2.83 -19.52 -8.14
C LEU A 536 -3.57 -20.76 -8.68
N MET A 537 -4.70 -21.12 -8.04
CA MET A 537 -5.51 -22.23 -8.49
C MET A 537 -6.14 -21.97 -9.86
N ASP A 538 -6.66 -20.75 -10.10
CA ASP A 538 -7.21 -20.37 -11.40
C ASP A 538 -6.12 -20.31 -12.48
N LYS A 539 -4.94 -19.77 -12.13
CA LYS A 539 -3.75 -19.80 -12.99
C LYS A 539 -3.34 -21.22 -13.39
N ILE A 540 -3.26 -22.14 -12.42
CA ILE A 540 -2.90 -23.55 -12.68
C ILE A 540 -3.95 -24.18 -13.62
N ARG A 541 -5.24 -23.99 -13.39
CA ARG A 541 -6.32 -24.52 -14.24
C ARG A 541 -6.20 -24.08 -15.69
N VAL A 542 -5.86 -22.79 -15.92
CA VAL A 542 -5.71 -22.25 -17.28
C VAL A 542 -4.41 -22.71 -17.93
N SER A 543 -3.28 -22.62 -17.22
CA SER A 543 -1.97 -22.93 -17.80
C SER A 543 -1.72 -24.44 -17.94
N CYS A 544 -2.30 -25.25 -17.06
CA CYS A 544 -2.16 -26.71 -17.05
C CYS A 544 -3.48 -27.43 -17.42
N TYR A 545 -4.21 -26.87 -18.40
CA TYR A 545 -5.52 -27.38 -18.84
C TYR A 545 -5.51 -28.85 -19.32
N ASP A 546 -4.34 -29.38 -19.65
CA ASP A 546 -4.10 -30.78 -20.05
C ASP A 546 -3.92 -31.75 -18.86
N GLU A 547 -4.12 -31.25 -17.63
CA GLU A 547 -3.94 -32.02 -16.39
C GLU A 547 -5.25 -32.17 -15.61
N ASP A 548 -5.32 -33.21 -14.80
CA ASP A 548 -6.44 -33.45 -13.92
C ASP A 548 -6.35 -32.64 -12.62
N ILE A 549 -7.44 -32.61 -11.86
CA ILE A 549 -7.52 -31.86 -10.61
C ILE A 549 -6.48 -32.32 -9.56
N ASN A 550 -6.14 -33.62 -9.53
CA ASN A 550 -5.14 -34.12 -8.59
C ASN A 550 -3.74 -33.59 -8.94
N SER A 551 -3.43 -33.50 -10.23
CA SER A 551 -2.21 -32.89 -10.72
C SER A 551 -2.18 -31.39 -10.38
N HIS A 552 -3.30 -30.66 -10.54
CA HIS A 552 -3.41 -29.26 -10.12
C HIS A 552 -3.14 -29.08 -8.61
N LEU A 553 -3.71 -29.92 -7.76
CA LEU A 553 -3.47 -29.86 -6.30
C LEU A 553 -2.02 -30.20 -5.92
N LYS A 554 -1.37 -31.12 -6.64
CA LYS A 554 0.06 -31.39 -6.46
C LYS A 554 0.92 -30.21 -6.87
N ARG A 555 0.60 -29.52 -7.99
CA ARG A 555 1.29 -28.31 -8.40
C ARG A 555 1.13 -27.19 -7.37
N LEU A 556 -0.08 -27.03 -6.84
CA LEU A 556 -0.35 -26.06 -5.77
C LEU A 556 0.55 -26.33 -4.55
N LYS A 557 0.63 -27.58 -4.07
CA LYS A 557 1.54 -27.98 -2.98
C LYS A 557 3.00 -27.66 -3.31
N LEU A 558 3.45 -28.02 -4.50
CA LEU A 558 4.82 -27.80 -4.95
C LEU A 558 5.18 -26.31 -5.01
N ILE A 559 4.29 -25.49 -5.57
CA ILE A 559 4.51 -24.04 -5.69
C ILE A 559 4.49 -23.37 -4.31
N ASN A 560 3.57 -23.75 -3.42
CA ASN A 560 3.52 -23.25 -2.06
C ASN A 560 4.79 -23.62 -1.27
N ALA A 561 5.23 -24.88 -1.37
CA ALA A 561 6.46 -25.33 -0.71
C ALA A 561 7.67 -24.55 -1.22
N TYR A 562 7.79 -24.35 -2.53
CA TYR A 562 8.87 -23.57 -3.12
C TYR A 562 8.84 -22.11 -2.65
N THR A 563 7.68 -21.45 -2.72
CA THR A 563 7.52 -20.05 -2.32
C THR A 563 7.98 -19.81 -0.88
N VAL A 564 7.65 -20.73 0.02
CA VAL A 564 8.02 -20.61 1.44
C VAL A 564 9.49 -20.98 1.67
N LEU A 565 10.05 -22.02 1.02
CA LEU A 565 11.35 -22.58 1.36
C LEU A 565 12.54 -21.92 0.64
N CYS A 566 12.34 -21.17 -0.45
CA CYS A 566 13.43 -20.45 -1.11
C CYS A 566 13.92 -19.25 -0.28
N TYR A 567 15.09 -18.71 -0.64
CA TYR A 567 15.65 -17.55 0.04
C TYR A 567 14.90 -16.27 -0.34
N GLY A 568 14.70 -15.40 0.64
CA GLY A 568 13.86 -14.21 0.58
C GLY A 568 12.77 -14.28 1.63
N VAL A 569 11.83 -13.35 1.52
CA VAL A 569 10.66 -13.23 2.41
C VAL A 569 9.43 -13.81 1.69
N PRO A 570 8.90 -14.95 2.11
CA PRO A 570 7.70 -15.52 1.50
C PRO A 570 6.47 -14.69 1.81
N PHE A 571 5.65 -14.52 0.80
CA PHE A 571 4.37 -13.83 0.85
C PHE A 571 3.29 -14.74 0.28
N ILE A 572 2.21 -14.93 1.05
CA ILE A 572 1.10 -15.84 0.75
C ILE A 572 -0.20 -15.07 0.84
N HIS A 573 -0.98 -15.09 -0.22
CA HIS A 573 -2.34 -14.54 -0.21
C HIS A 573 -3.30 -15.50 0.48
N MET A 574 -4.28 -14.94 1.15
CA MET A 574 -5.37 -15.65 1.84
C MET A 574 -6.06 -16.67 0.93
N GLY A 575 -5.99 -17.95 1.33
CA GLY A 575 -6.61 -19.05 0.59
C GLY A 575 -5.73 -19.69 -0.49
N GLN A 576 -4.56 -19.11 -0.80
CA GLN A 576 -3.58 -19.72 -1.72
C GLN A 576 -3.19 -21.12 -1.24
N GLU A 577 -3.02 -21.30 0.07
CA GLU A 577 -2.56 -22.53 0.70
C GLU A 577 -3.54 -23.71 0.53
N ILE A 578 -4.82 -23.41 0.38
CA ILE A 578 -5.88 -24.42 0.14
C ILE A 578 -6.44 -24.36 -1.29
N GLY A 579 -5.92 -23.46 -2.12
CA GLY A 579 -6.29 -23.31 -3.53
C GLY A 579 -7.70 -22.75 -3.73
N LEU A 580 -8.03 -21.65 -3.06
CA LEU A 580 -9.26 -20.90 -3.34
C LEU A 580 -9.26 -20.39 -4.78
N SER A 581 -10.46 -20.24 -5.32
CA SER A 581 -10.69 -19.80 -6.71
C SER A 581 -11.63 -18.62 -6.71
N LYS A 582 -11.33 -17.63 -7.53
CA LYS A 582 -12.23 -16.52 -7.86
C LYS A 582 -12.92 -16.74 -9.22
N ASN A 583 -13.14 -18.00 -9.58
CA ASN A 583 -13.81 -18.41 -10.83
C ASN A 583 -13.17 -17.81 -12.10
N GLY A 584 -11.83 -17.67 -12.07
CA GLY A 584 -11.06 -17.11 -13.18
C GLY A 584 -11.12 -15.58 -13.29
N GLN A 585 -11.74 -14.87 -12.34
CA GLN A 585 -11.75 -13.41 -12.32
C GLN A 585 -10.48 -12.86 -11.69
N GLY A 586 -9.73 -12.06 -12.47
CA GLY A 586 -8.43 -11.50 -12.03
C GLY A 586 -8.56 -10.16 -11.30
N ASN A 587 -9.65 -9.41 -11.52
CA ASN A 587 -9.88 -8.12 -10.87
C ASN A 587 -11.23 -8.13 -10.14
N THR A 588 -11.20 -8.26 -8.82
CA THR A 588 -12.38 -8.46 -7.98
C THR A 588 -12.55 -7.39 -6.91
N TYR A 589 -11.91 -6.22 -7.08
CA TYR A 589 -11.84 -5.15 -6.07
C TYR A 589 -13.23 -4.65 -5.62
N ASN A 590 -14.27 -4.81 -6.43
CA ASN A 590 -15.65 -4.41 -6.14
C ASN A 590 -16.67 -5.54 -6.39
N ALA A 591 -16.23 -6.79 -6.42
CA ALA A 591 -17.09 -7.92 -6.82
C ALA A 591 -17.93 -8.53 -5.67
N GLY A 592 -17.78 -8.03 -4.44
CA GLY A 592 -18.56 -8.46 -3.28
C GLY A 592 -18.02 -9.68 -2.54
N ASP A 593 -18.64 -9.95 -1.41
CA ASP A 593 -18.23 -11.00 -0.47
C ASP A 593 -18.29 -12.41 -1.08
N GLU A 594 -19.28 -12.69 -1.94
CA GLU A 594 -19.47 -14.05 -2.50
C GLU A 594 -18.25 -14.55 -3.31
N LEU A 595 -17.47 -13.63 -3.87
CA LEU A 595 -16.28 -13.97 -4.65
C LEU A 595 -14.98 -13.81 -3.87
N ASN A 596 -14.94 -12.89 -2.89
CA ASN A 596 -13.72 -12.51 -2.20
C ASN A 596 -13.55 -13.15 -0.81
N HIS A 597 -14.63 -13.63 -0.18
CA HIS A 597 -14.53 -14.21 1.17
C HIS A 597 -13.66 -15.46 1.23
N PHE A 598 -13.04 -15.72 2.36
CA PHE A 598 -12.39 -16.99 2.64
C PHE A 598 -13.46 -18.09 2.84
N ASP A 599 -13.55 -19.00 1.89
CA ASP A 599 -14.52 -20.10 1.93
C ASP A 599 -14.03 -21.24 2.86
N TYR A 600 -14.54 -21.27 4.08
CA TYR A 600 -14.19 -22.27 5.08
C TYR A 600 -14.75 -23.68 4.76
N ALA A 601 -15.71 -23.82 3.84
CA ALA A 601 -16.13 -25.13 3.37
C ALA A 601 -15.03 -25.77 2.51
N VAL A 602 -14.34 -24.98 1.69
CA VAL A 602 -13.16 -25.46 0.93
C VAL A 602 -12.02 -25.88 1.87
N LEU A 603 -11.82 -25.16 2.98
CA LEU A 603 -10.86 -25.57 4.02
C LEU A 603 -11.19 -26.98 4.55
N ASP A 604 -12.45 -27.22 4.89
CA ASP A 604 -12.91 -28.53 5.34
C ASP A 604 -12.72 -29.62 4.29
N GLU A 605 -12.97 -29.33 3.02
CA GLU A 605 -12.76 -30.28 1.91
C GLU A 605 -11.29 -30.59 1.66
N ARG A 606 -10.42 -29.59 1.87
CA ARG A 606 -8.99 -29.65 1.52
C ARG A 606 -8.08 -29.56 2.76
N GLU A 607 -8.51 -30.13 3.87
CA GLU A 607 -7.74 -30.17 5.12
C GLU A 607 -6.30 -30.68 4.91
N ASN A 608 -6.10 -31.62 3.99
CA ASN A 608 -4.78 -32.14 3.67
C ASN A 608 -3.83 -31.10 3.08
N LEU A 609 -4.33 -30.11 2.33
CA LEU A 609 -3.51 -28.98 1.81
C LEU A 609 -3.13 -28.03 2.94
N TYR A 610 -4.09 -27.70 3.80
CA TYR A 610 -3.86 -26.89 5.00
C TYR A 610 -2.79 -27.52 5.91
N ARG A 611 -2.90 -28.82 6.21
CA ARG A 611 -1.90 -29.55 7.00
C ARG A 611 -0.52 -29.56 6.34
N PHE A 612 -0.46 -29.80 5.03
CA PHE A 612 0.78 -29.75 4.27
C PHE A 612 1.43 -28.38 4.33
N PHE A 613 0.65 -27.28 4.18
CA PHE A 613 1.18 -25.93 4.26
C PHE A 613 1.77 -25.62 5.65
N LYS A 614 1.12 -26.04 6.71
CA LYS A 614 1.66 -25.93 8.08
C LYS A 614 3.00 -26.66 8.24
N ASP A 615 3.13 -27.84 7.65
CA ASP A 615 4.38 -28.58 7.66
C ASP A 615 5.50 -27.83 6.93
N VAL A 616 5.18 -27.20 5.79
CA VAL A 616 6.14 -26.35 5.04
C VAL A 616 6.59 -25.16 5.88
N VAL A 617 5.66 -24.46 6.52
CA VAL A 617 5.97 -23.32 7.39
C VAL A 617 6.83 -23.76 8.58
N SER A 618 6.49 -24.89 9.21
CA SER A 618 7.30 -25.42 10.32
C SER A 618 8.71 -25.80 9.88
N LEU A 619 8.85 -26.38 8.67
CA LEU A 619 10.14 -26.73 8.10
C LEU A 619 11.03 -25.49 7.93
N LYS A 620 10.51 -24.40 7.36
CA LYS A 620 11.25 -23.12 7.25
C LYS A 620 11.68 -22.58 8.61
N LYS A 621 10.81 -22.64 9.61
CA LYS A 621 11.09 -22.12 10.96
C LYS A 621 12.13 -22.96 11.72
N ASP A 622 12.07 -24.27 11.58
CA ASP A 622 12.93 -25.19 12.33
C ASP A 622 14.33 -25.31 11.74
N TYR A 623 14.49 -25.10 10.43
CA TYR A 623 15.77 -25.25 9.74
C TYR A 623 16.32 -23.92 9.23
N SER A 624 17.44 -23.47 9.84
CA SER A 624 18.10 -22.19 9.49
C SER A 624 18.57 -22.11 8.04
N PHE A 625 18.90 -23.26 7.42
CA PHE A 625 19.36 -23.29 6.05
C PHE A 625 18.30 -22.89 5.00
N PHE A 626 17.03 -22.77 5.37
CA PHE A 626 15.99 -22.15 4.54
C PHE A 626 15.85 -20.63 4.75
N ARG A 627 16.65 -20.04 5.64
CA ARG A 627 16.55 -18.62 6.02
C ARG A 627 17.88 -17.90 5.89
N LEU A 628 18.78 -18.38 5.02
CA LEU A 628 20.04 -17.70 4.75
C LEU A 628 19.75 -16.29 4.19
N SER A 629 20.40 -15.29 4.78
CA SER A 629 20.24 -13.87 4.44
C SER A 629 21.46 -13.27 3.77
N ASP A 630 22.61 -13.93 3.83
CA ASP A 630 23.87 -13.48 3.24
C ASP A 630 24.04 -14.06 1.84
N LYS A 631 23.98 -13.18 0.82
CA LYS A 631 24.11 -13.56 -0.60
C LYS A 631 25.47 -14.17 -0.95
N ASP A 632 26.54 -13.77 -0.27
CA ASP A 632 27.89 -14.27 -0.54
C ASP A 632 28.04 -15.69 0.04
N ILE A 633 27.44 -15.97 1.19
CA ILE A 633 27.32 -17.33 1.74
C ILE A 633 26.48 -18.20 0.78
N ILE A 634 25.35 -17.71 0.30
CA ILE A 634 24.51 -18.45 -0.67
C ILE A 634 25.29 -18.73 -1.94
N LYS A 635 25.98 -17.75 -2.51
CA LYS A 635 26.79 -17.91 -3.71
C LYS A 635 27.91 -18.94 -3.54
N GLN A 636 28.49 -19.04 -2.34
CA GLN A 636 29.63 -19.89 -2.08
C GLN A 636 29.24 -21.33 -1.72
N TYR A 637 28.10 -21.54 -1.06
CA TYR A 637 27.79 -22.83 -0.41
C TYR A 637 26.48 -23.46 -0.84
N VAL A 638 25.74 -22.84 -1.77
CA VAL A 638 24.54 -23.41 -2.36
C VAL A 638 24.81 -23.80 -3.81
N TYR A 639 24.73 -25.06 -4.11
CA TYR A 639 25.06 -25.64 -5.42
C TYR A 639 23.79 -26.14 -6.12
N PHE A 640 23.78 -26.10 -7.43
CA PHE A 640 22.68 -26.52 -8.27
C PHE A 640 23.12 -27.55 -9.28
N ALA A 641 22.36 -28.62 -9.44
CA ALA A 641 22.56 -29.64 -10.47
C ALA A 641 21.24 -29.95 -11.17
N ASN A 642 21.30 -30.11 -12.49
CA ASN A 642 20.16 -30.60 -13.28
C ASN A 642 20.14 -32.10 -13.24
N GLU A 643 19.05 -32.65 -12.72
CA GLU A 643 18.78 -34.07 -12.77
C GLU A 643 17.96 -34.44 -14.02
N TYR A 644 17.67 -35.73 -14.17
CA TYR A 644 16.91 -36.23 -15.31
C TYR A 644 15.52 -35.57 -15.43
N ASN A 645 15.04 -35.40 -16.64
CA ASN A 645 13.72 -34.82 -16.96
C ASN A 645 13.45 -33.40 -16.37
N GLY A 646 14.49 -32.57 -16.23
CA GLY A 646 14.32 -31.21 -15.73
C GLY A 646 14.03 -31.13 -14.22
N CYS A 647 14.29 -32.20 -13.45
CA CYS A 647 14.33 -32.08 -12.00
C CYS A 647 15.57 -31.27 -11.58
N LEU A 648 15.41 -30.42 -10.59
CA LEU A 648 16.49 -29.62 -10.02
C LEU A 648 16.92 -30.22 -8.69
N ARG A 649 18.23 -30.40 -8.49
CA ARG A 649 18.85 -30.69 -7.20
C ARG A 649 19.55 -29.43 -6.68
N ILE A 650 19.34 -29.14 -5.39
CA ILE A 650 20.00 -28.06 -4.65
C ILE A 650 20.74 -28.71 -3.50
N GLU A 651 22.01 -28.36 -3.32
CA GLU A 651 22.88 -28.90 -2.27
C GLU A 651 23.41 -27.77 -1.38
N ILE A 652 23.44 -28.02 -0.08
CA ILE A 652 24.02 -27.12 0.92
C ILE A 652 24.95 -27.98 1.78
N ASN A 653 26.27 -27.77 1.68
CA ASN A 653 27.27 -28.66 2.27
C ASN A 653 28.19 -28.01 3.30
N LYS A 654 27.90 -26.77 3.76
CA LYS A 654 28.68 -26.12 4.82
C LYS A 654 28.08 -26.43 6.18
N ARG A 655 28.80 -27.23 6.98
CA ARG A 655 28.34 -27.76 8.26
C ARG A 655 27.80 -26.70 9.24
N GLU A 656 28.42 -25.51 9.31
CA GLU A 656 27.98 -24.45 10.21
C GLU A 656 26.61 -23.87 9.84
N LEU A 657 26.19 -24.01 8.57
CA LEU A 657 24.90 -23.54 8.08
C LEU A 657 23.77 -24.56 8.29
N ILE A 658 24.13 -25.85 8.33
CA ILE A 658 23.20 -26.97 8.27
C ILE A 658 23.22 -27.88 9.50
N ALA A 659 23.97 -27.51 10.52
CA ALA A 659 24.08 -28.33 11.75
C ALA A 659 22.68 -28.70 12.31
N PRO A 660 22.49 -29.95 12.76
CA PRO A 660 23.51 -30.96 13.04
C PRO A 660 23.94 -31.81 11.83
N TYR A 661 23.44 -31.51 10.63
CA TYR A 661 23.69 -32.30 9.42
C TYR A 661 25.05 -31.99 8.79
N SER A 662 25.54 -32.91 7.95
CA SER A 662 26.77 -32.76 7.16
C SER A 662 26.49 -32.41 5.69
N ASP A 663 25.30 -32.74 5.20
CA ASP A 663 24.83 -32.41 3.86
C ASP A 663 23.31 -32.32 3.81
N VAL A 664 22.79 -31.36 2.99
CA VAL A 664 21.35 -31.14 2.72
C VAL A 664 21.13 -31.14 1.23
N ARG A 665 20.19 -31.93 0.76
CA ARG A 665 19.77 -31.97 -0.64
C ARG A 665 18.27 -31.72 -0.77
N ILE A 666 17.91 -30.82 -1.69
CA ILE A 666 16.54 -30.49 -2.01
C ILE A 666 16.33 -30.85 -3.48
N TYR A 667 15.36 -31.71 -3.75
CA TYR A 667 14.98 -32.09 -5.10
C TYR A 667 13.63 -31.48 -5.45
N ILE A 668 13.53 -30.86 -6.63
CA ILE A 668 12.32 -30.24 -7.14
C ILE A 668 11.99 -30.83 -8.50
N ASN A 669 10.94 -31.65 -8.56
CA ASN A 669 10.48 -32.28 -9.80
C ASN A 669 9.20 -31.58 -10.33
N PRO A 670 9.31 -30.74 -11.38
CA PRO A 670 8.16 -30.03 -11.95
C PRO A 670 7.34 -30.87 -12.93
N THR A 671 7.78 -32.10 -13.23
CA THR A 671 7.14 -32.97 -14.21
C THR A 671 6.18 -33.98 -13.56
N ARG A 672 5.28 -34.58 -14.33
CA ARG A 672 4.33 -35.59 -13.83
C ARG A 672 4.97 -36.94 -13.60
N ASN A 673 6.15 -37.20 -14.14
CA ASN A 673 6.83 -38.49 -14.06
C ASN A 673 7.70 -38.58 -12.82
N ALA A 674 7.66 -39.71 -12.15
CA ALA A 674 8.61 -39.99 -11.09
C ALA A 674 10.01 -40.24 -11.67
N ILE A 675 11.02 -39.89 -10.89
CA ILE A 675 12.43 -40.20 -11.18
C ILE A 675 13.03 -40.96 -9.99
N SER A 676 14.08 -41.74 -10.25
CA SER A 676 14.89 -42.39 -9.21
C SER A 676 16.29 -41.80 -9.23
N VAL A 677 16.82 -41.53 -8.05
CA VAL A 677 18.17 -41.00 -7.84
C VAL A 677 18.91 -41.92 -6.85
N ASP A 678 20.11 -42.37 -7.23
CA ASP A 678 21.01 -43.05 -6.32
C ASP A 678 21.85 -41.99 -5.59
N LEU A 679 21.85 -42.09 -4.26
CA LEU A 679 22.59 -41.19 -3.39
C LEU A 679 23.96 -41.83 -3.08
N ASP A 680 24.97 -40.96 -2.92
CA ASP A 680 26.35 -41.32 -2.61
C ASP A 680 26.53 -41.88 -1.18
N ASP A 681 25.53 -41.65 -0.31
CA ASP A 681 25.50 -42.13 1.08
C ASP A 681 24.05 -42.31 1.57
N TYR A 682 23.86 -42.68 2.82
CA TYR A 682 22.55 -42.80 3.46
C TYR A 682 22.03 -41.41 3.89
N TYR A 683 20.85 -41.03 3.38
CA TYR A 683 20.14 -39.81 3.72
C TYR A 683 18.81 -40.12 4.39
N GLN A 684 18.40 -39.26 5.30
CA GLN A 684 17.06 -39.23 5.87
C GLN A 684 16.18 -38.29 5.04
N ILE A 685 15.01 -38.78 4.61
CA ILE A 685 14.00 -37.94 3.94
C ILE A 685 13.16 -37.26 5.03
N ILE A 686 13.29 -35.94 5.20
CA ILE A 686 12.60 -35.17 6.25
C ILE A 686 11.32 -34.50 5.74
N PHE A 687 11.14 -34.37 4.41
CA PHE A 687 9.98 -33.77 3.79
C PHE A 687 9.75 -34.30 2.36
N ASN A 688 8.48 -34.54 2.00
CA ASN A 688 8.05 -34.92 0.64
C ASN A 688 6.60 -34.45 0.36
N GLU A 689 5.92 -35.03 -0.65
CA GLU A 689 4.53 -34.72 -1.03
C GLU A 689 3.48 -34.99 0.07
N ALA A 690 3.81 -35.79 1.06
CA ALA A 690 2.94 -36.06 2.22
C ALA A 690 3.09 -34.99 3.32
N GLY A 691 4.12 -34.16 3.22
CA GLY A 691 4.50 -33.15 4.23
C GLY A 691 5.74 -33.60 5.03
N ARG A 692 5.82 -33.18 6.27
CA ARG A 692 6.96 -33.44 7.17
C ARG A 692 6.96 -34.89 7.66
N ILE A 693 8.11 -35.56 7.58
CA ILE A 693 8.29 -36.93 8.01
C ILE A 693 8.85 -36.94 9.44
N VAL A 694 8.05 -37.42 10.40
CA VAL A 694 8.41 -37.41 11.82
C VAL A 694 9.47 -38.46 12.17
N ASN A 695 9.41 -39.65 11.54
CA ASN A 695 10.35 -40.73 11.74
C ASN A 695 11.03 -41.11 10.42
N PRO A 696 12.00 -40.31 9.95
CA PRO A 696 12.61 -40.50 8.65
C PRO A 696 13.47 -41.77 8.64
N LEU A 697 13.33 -42.55 7.57
CA LEU A 697 14.18 -43.74 7.32
C LEU A 697 15.40 -43.31 6.50
N TYR A 698 16.52 -43.98 6.71
CA TYR A 698 17.71 -43.83 5.90
C TYR A 698 17.56 -44.58 4.58
N SER A 699 17.97 -43.96 3.49
CA SER A 699 17.98 -44.54 2.16
C SER A 699 19.18 -44.09 1.34
N GLN A 700 19.72 -44.96 0.49
CA GLN A 700 20.64 -44.64 -0.59
C GLN A 700 19.93 -44.54 -1.94
N HIS A 701 18.63 -44.87 -2.00
CA HIS A 701 17.81 -44.77 -3.20
C HIS A 701 16.64 -43.85 -2.91
N LEU A 702 16.48 -42.82 -3.73
CA LEU A 702 15.43 -41.84 -3.58
C LEU A 702 14.48 -41.90 -4.79
N ALA A 703 13.24 -42.31 -4.55
CA ALA A 703 12.16 -42.16 -5.51
C ALA A 703 11.53 -40.77 -5.33
N ILE A 704 11.60 -39.92 -6.34
CA ILE A 704 11.04 -38.57 -6.37
C ILE A 704 9.80 -38.61 -7.25
N ASN A 705 8.64 -38.55 -6.63
CA ASN A 705 7.38 -38.54 -7.37
C ASN A 705 7.25 -37.31 -8.27
N GLY A 706 6.38 -37.35 -9.26
CA GLY A 706 6.08 -36.19 -10.10
C GLY A 706 5.39 -35.11 -9.30
N LEU A 707 5.66 -33.84 -9.66
CA LEU A 707 5.08 -32.62 -9.05
C LEU A 707 5.35 -32.51 -7.55
N THR A 708 6.60 -32.74 -7.14
CA THR A 708 6.97 -32.77 -5.72
C THR A 708 8.29 -32.06 -5.43
N LEU A 709 8.42 -31.59 -4.18
CA LEU A 709 9.65 -31.13 -3.56
C LEU A 709 10.01 -32.13 -2.44
N VAL A 710 11.26 -32.64 -2.45
CA VAL A 710 11.78 -33.56 -1.43
C VAL A 710 12.99 -32.92 -0.77
N VAL A 711 13.05 -33.02 0.57
CA VAL A 711 14.20 -32.60 1.35
C VAL A 711 14.80 -33.80 2.05
N CYS A 712 16.08 -34.05 1.80
CA CYS A 712 16.82 -35.09 2.48
C CYS A 712 18.11 -34.54 3.11
N VAL A 713 18.50 -35.13 4.24
CA VAL A 713 19.63 -34.67 5.06
C VAL A 713 20.52 -35.86 5.42
N LYS A 714 21.84 -35.61 5.48
CA LYS A 714 22.84 -36.54 5.95
C LYS A 714 23.33 -36.09 7.32
N GLN A 715 23.42 -37.00 8.26
CA GLN A 715 24.00 -36.76 9.59
C GLN A 715 25.51 -36.64 9.58
#